data_b06a17575c06b36676557b46892138c5
#
_entry.id   b06a17575c06b36676557b46892138c5
#
_cell.length_a   1.000
_cell.length_b   1.000
_cell.length_c   1.000
_cell.angle_alpha   90.00
_cell.angle_beta   90.00
_cell.angle_gamma   90.00
#
_symmetry.space_group_name_H-M   'P 1'
#
loop_
_entity.id
_entity.type
_entity.pdbx_description
1 polymer ?
#
loop_
_entity_poly.entity_id
_entity_poly.type
_entity_poly.pdbx_seq_one_letter_code
_entity_poly.pdbx_strand_id
1 'polypeptide(L)'
;MIYYVNQAMLHDGDGSLGTPFRRISEAAKIAKPGDEVLVFPGVYREYVNPERGGTEDAPILYRSIEPLGAVICGAERIKGWTPYQGTVWTVRVKNSTFGAYNPYTTEVFGDWYFAPTVRHTGAVYLNDQMLYEAESLEECIAGEIYKPSWDPQGSTFKWFSEQDGDETVLYANFHTQDPNREKVEINVRRRCFFPEKTGCGYITVHGFKIEKAATTWAPPAAFQDGMIGPHWSKGWIIEDCEITNSKCCGISLGKYYDPENDHYFTKKHLKSPTQMERDAVCRGQYHGWLKENIGSHIIRRCNIHNCEQTGIVGRMGAVYSVIENNHIHHINNMQELGGAEISGIKLHAAIDVVIRRNHIHDCTMGVWCDWEAQGTRITQNLLHHNERPAYCTWAVGGMESQDIFVEVGHGPTLIDNNIMMSKVSLRFATQGVALVHNLMLGTFTCVGSGTSWRYTPYHIRHRTEVAGFMSILHGDDRFYNNIFVQAHPVDAPAKQGDPGENERVVGTWCFDDYPTEQEWLDQFDLDVARPDMGKLEKYHFGHLPVWADGNAYFAGAKPWKKEKDCCVKSEKPYFMLVEREGQIFLDTDVAELIGAFRGGLVDSDTLGRAFEPDQRFEAADGSTIVFDSDFYGNHRGARVLPGPFATLDASMQPLF
;
A
#
# COMPACT_ATOMS: atom_id res chain seq x y z
N MET A 1 31.81 -12.59 -6.61
CA MET A 1 31.97 -14.04 -6.30
C MET A 1 30.60 -14.69 -6.32
N ILE A 2 30.52 -16.04 -6.52
CA ILE A 2 29.23 -16.74 -6.42
C ILE A 2 29.29 -17.65 -5.21
N TYR A 3 28.30 -17.53 -4.32
CA TYR A 3 28.07 -18.42 -3.20
C TYR A 3 26.84 -19.30 -3.48
N TYR A 4 26.94 -20.57 -3.18
CA TYR A 4 25.86 -21.53 -3.32
C TYR A 4 25.30 -21.90 -1.95
N VAL A 5 23.98 -21.99 -1.84
CA VAL A 5 23.28 -22.37 -0.62
C VAL A 5 22.34 -23.55 -0.92
N ASN A 6 22.49 -24.64 -0.16
CA ASN A 6 21.66 -25.84 -0.29
C ASN A 6 21.42 -26.48 1.09
N GLN A 7 20.20 -26.35 1.61
CA GLN A 7 19.86 -26.92 2.93
C GLN A 7 19.93 -28.46 3.00
N ALA A 8 19.88 -29.15 1.85
CA ALA A 8 19.94 -30.62 1.80
C ALA A 8 21.33 -31.19 2.05
N MET A 9 22.39 -30.34 2.14
CA MET A 9 23.73 -30.75 2.45
C MET A 9 23.83 -31.37 3.86
N LEU A 10 24.62 -32.41 4.02
CA LEU A 10 24.78 -33.10 5.31
C LEU A 10 25.62 -32.26 6.30
N HIS A 11 26.54 -31.46 5.79
CA HIS A 11 27.46 -30.61 6.57
C HIS A 11 27.47 -29.19 6.02
N ASP A 12 27.80 -28.23 6.89
CA ASP A 12 28.01 -26.85 6.49
C ASP A 12 29.27 -26.78 5.59
N GLY A 13 29.14 -26.06 4.48
CA GLY A 13 30.20 -25.88 3.49
C GLY A 13 30.87 -24.51 3.59
N ASP A 14 31.65 -24.19 2.56
CA ASP A 14 32.35 -22.90 2.40
C ASP A 14 31.64 -21.97 1.38
N GLY A 15 30.48 -22.41 0.87
CA GLY A 15 29.68 -21.67 -0.13
C GLY A 15 30.12 -21.92 -1.56
N SER A 16 31.11 -22.77 -1.84
CA SER A 16 31.43 -23.18 -3.21
C SER A 16 30.34 -24.13 -3.76
N LEU A 17 30.32 -24.33 -5.09
CA LEU A 17 29.36 -25.26 -5.70
C LEU A 17 29.52 -26.71 -5.19
N GLY A 18 30.76 -27.13 -4.88
CA GLY A 18 31.06 -28.47 -4.35
C GLY A 18 30.70 -28.64 -2.86
N THR A 19 30.72 -27.55 -2.11
CA THR A 19 30.47 -27.50 -0.67
C THR A 19 29.60 -26.27 -0.32
N PRO A 20 28.31 -26.26 -0.75
CA PRO A 20 27.41 -25.14 -0.50
C PRO A 20 27.18 -24.87 0.99
N PHE A 21 26.90 -23.65 1.36
CA PHE A 21 26.33 -23.35 2.67
C PHE A 21 24.98 -24.04 2.85
N ARG A 22 24.59 -24.31 4.09
CA ARG A 22 23.27 -24.85 4.41
C ARG A 22 22.23 -23.76 4.63
N ARG A 23 22.67 -22.54 4.93
CA ARG A 23 21.83 -21.41 5.30
C ARG A 23 22.16 -20.19 4.45
N ILE A 24 21.11 -19.45 4.08
CA ILE A 24 21.26 -18.17 3.36
C ILE A 24 21.96 -17.14 4.25
N SER A 25 21.66 -17.17 5.57
CA SER A 25 22.27 -16.27 6.55
C SER A 25 23.80 -16.40 6.65
N GLU A 26 24.38 -17.54 6.31
CA GLU A 26 25.85 -17.72 6.26
C GLU A 26 26.44 -16.93 5.10
N ALA A 27 25.87 -17.03 3.92
CA ALA A 27 26.26 -16.23 2.77
C ALA A 27 26.02 -14.72 3.02
N ALA A 28 24.90 -14.36 3.65
CA ALA A 28 24.55 -12.96 3.94
C ALA A 28 25.55 -12.25 4.86
N LYS A 29 26.25 -12.97 5.73
CA LYS A 29 27.31 -12.43 6.60
C LYS A 29 28.57 -12.04 5.83
N ILE A 30 28.85 -12.71 4.73
CA ILE A 30 30.16 -12.57 4.03
C ILE A 30 30.04 -11.94 2.64
N ALA A 31 28.87 -11.95 2.02
CA ALA A 31 28.64 -11.38 0.70
C ALA A 31 29.09 -9.91 0.64
N LYS A 32 29.73 -9.53 -0.46
CA LYS A 32 30.32 -8.21 -0.74
C LYS A 32 29.72 -7.61 -2.00
N PRO A 33 29.89 -6.31 -2.24
CA PRO A 33 29.46 -5.70 -3.50
C PRO A 33 29.89 -6.50 -4.74
N GLY A 34 28.92 -6.80 -5.62
CA GLY A 34 29.11 -7.60 -6.83
C GLY A 34 29.07 -9.12 -6.63
N ASP A 35 28.79 -9.60 -5.41
CA ASP A 35 28.62 -11.04 -5.16
C ASP A 35 27.18 -11.50 -5.48
N GLU A 36 27.07 -12.78 -5.83
CA GLU A 36 25.81 -13.46 -6.09
C GLU A 36 25.65 -14.64 -5.10
N VAL A 37 24.48 -14.76 -4.49
CA VAL A 37 24.08 -15.86 -3.62
C VAL A 37 22.98 -16.67 -4.30
N LEU A 38 23.36 -17.85 -4.79
CA LEU A 38 22.47 -18.77 -5.50
C LEU A 38 21.91 -19.82 -4.55
N VAL A 39 20.60 -19.83 -4.40
CA VAL A 39 19.89 -20.66 -3.43
C VAL A 39 19.13 -21.78 -4.13
N PHE A 40 19.48 -23.04 -3.79
CA PHE A 40 18.78 -24.22 -4.29
C PHE A 40 17.38 -24.34 -3.68
N PRO A 41 16.46 -25.07 -4.35
CA PRO A 41 15.12 -25.31 -3.81
C PRO A 41 15.15 -25.91 -2.40
N GLY A 42 14.23 -25.45 -1.56
CA GLY A 42 14.10 -25.93 -0.18
C GLY A 42 13.42 -24.89 0.73
N VAL A 43 13.09 -25.31 1.98
CA VAL A 43 12.46 -24.44 2.97
C VAL A 43 13.49 -23.99 4.01
N TYR A 44 13.98 -22.80 3.88
CA TYR A 44 14.98 -22.18 4.76
C TYR A 44 14.27 -21.49 5.93
N ARG A 45 14.26 -22.16 7.09
CA ARG A 45 13.64 -21.68 8.33
C ARG A 45 14.64 -20.84 9.10
N GLU A 46 14.83 -19.62 8.64
CA GLU A 46 15.85 -18.72 9.18
C GLU A 46 15.48 -17.25 9.02
N TYR A 47 16.20 -16.40 9.71
CA TYR A 47 16.21 -14.96 9.49
C TYR A 47 17.49 -14.61 8.74
N VAL A 48 17.34 -14.05 7.56
CA VAL A 48 18.43 -13.56 6.72
C VAL A 48 18.65 -12.07 7.02
N ASN A 49 19.81 -11.78 7.64
CA ASN A 49 20.24 -10.44 8.00
C ASN A 49 21.51 -10.09 7.20
N PRO A 50 21.41 -9.39 6.07
CA PRO A 50 22.57 -8.93 5.31
C PRO A 50 23.48 -8.03 6.16
N GLU A 51 24.74 -8.41 6.29
CA GLU A 51 25.73 -7.64 7.07
C GLU A 51 26.10 -6.33 6.37
N ARG A 52 25.99 -6.27 5.04
CA ARG A 52 26.31 -5.12 4.19
C ARG A 52 25.52 -5.12 2.91
N GLY A 53 25.45 -3.95 2.28
CA GLY A 53 24.88 -3.76 0.96
C GLY A 53 25.93 -3.86 -0.16
N GLY A 54 25.44 -3.76 -1.40
CA GLY A 54 26.22 -3.53 -2.60
C GLY A 54 26.46 -2.04 -2.87
N THR A 55 26.77 -1.74 -4.12
CA THR A 55 26.81 -0.40 -4.69
C THR A 55 25.99 -0.36 -5.97
N GLU A 56 25.73 0.80 -6.52
CA GLU A 56 24.95 0.96 -7.76
C GLU A 56 25.54 0.13 -8.92
N ASP A 57 26.87 0.18 -9.08
CA ASP A 57 27.61 -0.56 -10.12
C ASP A 57 27.89 -2.03 -9.76
N ALA A 58 27.72 -2.41 -8.51
CA ALA A 58 28.03 -3.74 -7.99
C ALA A 58 27.03 -4.17 -6.90
N PRO A 59 25.74 -4.39 -7.25
CA PRO A 59 24.72 -4.84 -6.30
C PRO A 59 25.07 -6.25 -5.77
N ILE A 60 24.51 -6.61 -4.61
CA ILE A 60 24.52 -7.99 -4.13
C ILE A 60 23.23 -8.66 -4.58
N LEU A 61 23.35 -9.78 -5.30
CA LEU A 61 22.20 -10.53 -5.79
C LEU A 61 21.95 -11.77 -4.92
N TYR A 62 20.77 -11.90 -4.35
CA TYR A 62 20.25 -13.13 -3.77
C TYR A 62 19.20 -13.70 -4.73
N ARG A 63 19.41 -14.92 -5.23
CA ARG A 63 18.54 -15.52 -6.24
C ARG A 63 18.21 -16.97 -5.93
N SER A 64 16.90 -17.30 -5.98
CA SER A 64 16.47 -18.70 -6.08
C SER A 64 16.85 -19.26 -7.44
N ILE A 65 17.51 -20.41 -7.49
CA ILE A 65 17.91 -21.06 -8.76
C ILE A 65 16.68 -21.45 -9.58
N GLU A 66 15.67 -21.98 -8.92
CA GLU A 66 14.37 -22.26 -9.52
C GLU A 66 13.37 -21.21 -9.07
N PRO A 67 12.55 -20.63 -9.96
CA PRO A 67 11.55 -19.64 -9.58
C PRO A 67 10.68 -20.16 -8.44
N LEU A 68 10.63 -19.42 -7.33
CA LEU A 68 9.90 -19.73 -6.09
C LEU A 68 10.29 -21.08 -5.44
N GLY A 69 11.36 -21.72 -5.90
CA GLY A 69 11.84 -23.00 -5.35
C GLY A 69 12.47 -22.87 -3.97
N ALA A 70 13.14 -21.76 -3.69
CA ALA A 70 13.70 -21.45 -2.38
C ALA A 70 12.68 -20.66 -1.55
N VAL A 71 12.27 -21.19 -0.40
CA VAL A 71 11.30 -20.61 0.53
C VAL A 71 12.00 -20.11 1.77
N ILE A 72 11.94 -18.81 2.08
CA ILE A 72 12.40 -18.27 3.35
C ILE A 72 11.20 -18.18 4.29
N CYS A 73 11.24 -18.98 5.36
CA CYS A 73 10.07 -19.18 6.22
C CYS A 73 10.32 -18.70 7.66
N GLY A 74 9.43 -17.83 8.16
CA GLY A 74 9.44 -17.35 9.54
C GLY A 74 8.88 -18.34 10.56
N ALA A 75 8.32 -19.47 10.11
CA ALA A 75 7.66 -20.45 10.95
C ALA A 75 8.50 -21.73 11.15
N GLU A 76 8.15 -22.48 12.21
CA GLU A 76 8.64 -23.85 12.46
C GLU A 76 7.51 -24.86 12.35
N ARG A 77 7.83 -26.06 11.88
CA ARG A 77 6.91 -27.18 11.86
C ARG A 77 6.81 -27.79 13.26
N ILE A 78 5.59 -27.86 13.79
CA ILE A 78 5.35 -28.42 15.12
C ILE A 78 4.60 -29.73 15.00
N LYS A 79 5.09 -30.73 15.75
CA LYS A 79 4.50 -32.07 15.91
C LYS A 79 4.32 -32.38 17.38
N GLY A 80 3.65 -33.46 17.69
CA GLY A 80 3.41 -33.90 19.07
C GLY A 80 2.18 -33.26 19.69
N TRP A 81 1.24 -32.83 18.84
CA TRP A 81 -0.07 -32.39 19.29
C TRP A 81 -0.82 -33.53 19.98
N THR A 82 -1.46 -33.25 21.09
CA THR A 82 -2.29 -34.19 21.85
C THR A 82 -3.72 -33.70 21.91
N PRO A 83 -4.72 -34.60 21.82
CA PRO A 83 -6.12 -34.20 21.98
C PRO A 83 -6.35 -33.53 23.34
N TYR A 84 -7.09 -32.42 23.35
CA TYR A 84 -7.43 -31.69 24.56
C TYR A 84 -8.93 -31.82 24.89
N GLN A 85 -9.80 -31.16 24.15
CA GLN A 85 -11.25 -31.19 24.34
C GLN A 85 -11.98 -31.04 23.00
N GLY A 86 -12.92 -31.94 22.71
CA GLY A 86 -13.66 -31.89 21.45
C GLY A 86 -12.74 -32.04 20.24
N THR A 87 -12.71 -31.02 19.39
CA THR A 87 -11.86 -30.93 18.19
C THR A 87 -10.58 -30.11 18.42
N VAL A 88 -10.36 -29.67 19.66
CA VAL A 88 -9.18 -28.89 20.05
C VAL A 88 -8.03 -29.81 20.46
N TRP A 89 -6.86 -29.49 19.96
CA TRP A 89 -5.59 -30.13 20.29
C TRP A 89 -4.67 -29.14 20.99
N THR A 90 -3.71 -29.66 21.76
CA THR A 90 -2.72 -28.84 22.47
C THR A 90 -1.31 -29.32 22.25
N VAL A 91 -0.36 -28.38 22.27
CA VAL A 91 1.08 -28.66 22.24
C VAL A 91 1.82 -27.66 23.13
N ARG A 92 2.91 -28.10 23.74
CA ARG A 92 3.80 -27.27 24.57
C ARG A 92 5.08 -26.95 23.80
N VAL A 93 5.45 -25.69 23.75
CA VAL A 93 6.63 -25.18 23.07
C VAL A 93 7.49 -24.43 24.06
N LYS A 94 8.75 -24.81 24.22
CA LYS A 94 9.67 -24.11 25.12
C LYS A 94 9.89 -22.66 24.66
N ASN A 95 9.85 -21.70 25.58
CA ASN A 95 10.05 -20.28 25.27
C ASN A 95 11.45 -20.01 24.68
N SER A 96 12.44 -20.87 24.95
CA SER A 96 13.76 -20.80 24.29
C SER A 96 13.70 -20.95 22.76
N THR A 97 12.66 -21.55 22.21
CA THR A 97 12.41 -21.65 20.75
C THR A 97 12.27 -20.26 20.11
N PHE A 98 11.73 -19.31 20.83
CA PHE A 98 11.45 -17.95 20.35
C PHE A 98 12.61 -16.97 20.61
N GLY A 99 13.63 -17.37 21.39
CA GLY A 99 14.72 -16.49 21.78
C GLY A 99 14.24 -15.30 22.63
N ALA A 100 14.63 -14.11 22.25
CA ALA A 100 14.22 -12.86 22.92
C ALA A 100 12.83 -12.33 22.48
N TYR A 101 12.24 -12.93 21.46
CA TYR A 101 10.96 -12.48 20.89
C TYR A 101 9.96 -13.64 20.85
N ASN A 102 9.04 -13.66 21.82
CA ASN A 102 7.95 -14.64 21.82
C ASN A 102 6.71 -14.04 21.15
N PRO A 103 6.33 -14.49 19.95
CA PRO A 103 5.16 -13.96 19.24
C PRO A 103 3.83 -14.16 19.97
N TYR A 104 3.73 -15.17 20.83
CA TYR A 104 2.51 -15.53 21.55
C TYR A 104 2.29 -14.74 22.84
N THR A 105 3.24 -13.89 23.20
CA THR A 105 3.14 -12.93 24.30
C THR A 105 3.36 -11.48 23.86
N THR A 106 3.69 -11.28 22.59
CA THR A 106 3.90 -9.96 22.02
C THR A 106 2.60 -9.50 21.35
N GLU A 107 1.99 -8.49 21.96
CA GLU A 107 0.76 -7.89 21.39
C GLU A 107 1.04 -7.15 20.08
N VAL A 108 0.10 -7.23 19.14
CA VAL A 108 0.04 -6.34 18.00
C VAL A 108 -0.44 -4.99 18.51
N PHE A 109 0.43 -4.00 18.48
CA PHE A 109 0.17 -2.68 19.02
C PHE A 109 1.01 -1.62 18.31
N GLY A 110 0.46 -0.43 18.13
CA GLY A 110 1.14 0.71 17.54
C GLY A 110 0.25 1.94 17.44
N ASP A 111 0.80 3.06 17.00
CA ASP A 111 0.01 4.25 16.72
C ASP A 111 -1.02 3.95 15.61
N TRP A 112 -2.17 4.58 15.74
CA TRP A 112 -3.28 4.39 14.82
C TRP A 112 -3.74 2.92 14.66
N TYR A 113 -3.48 2.07 15.67
CA TYR A 113 -4.06 0.74 15.78
C TYR A 113 -5.40 0.82 16.52
N PHE A 114 -6.46 0.30 15.94
CA PHE A 114 -7.83 0.47 16.44
C PHE A 114 -8.59 -0.84 16.62
N ALA A 115 -7.96 -2.00 16.47
CA ALA A 115 -8.66 -3.27 16.61
C ALA A 115 -9.37 -3.34 17.98
N PRO A 116 -10.61 -3.86 18.03
CA PRO A 116 -11.40 -3.85 19.25
C PRO A 116 -10.91 -4.86 20.29
N THR A 117 -10.09 -5.80 19.89
CA THR A 117 -9.59 -6.91 20.72
C THR A 117 -8.08 -6.98 20.69
N VAL A 118 -7.49 -7.52 21.76
CA VAL A 118 -6.06 -7.79 21.81
C VAL A 118 -5.74 -8.92 20.82
N ARG A 119 -4.71 -8.72 20.01
CA ARG A 119 -4.15 -9.74 19.11
C ARG A 119 -2.65 -9.82 19.33
N HIS A 120 -2.10 -11.02 19.17
CA HIS A 120 -0.66 -11.25 19.28
C HIS A 120 -0.01 -11.39 17.91
N THR A 121 1.30 -11.20 17.86
CA THR A 121 2.07 -11.40 16.61
C THR A 121 2.22 -12.88 16.25
N GLY A 122 1.82 -13.78 17.15
CA GLY A 122 1.72 -15.21 16.94
C GLY A 122 0.70 -15.61 15.89
N ALA A 123 0.94 -16.75 15.25
CA ALA A 123 0.00 -17.39 14.34
C ALA A 123 0.25 -18.91 14.27
N VAL A 124 -0.84 -19.65 14.12
CA VAL A 124 -0.82 -21.09 13.83
C VAL A 124 -1.30 -21.30 12.39
N TYR A 125 -0.62 -22.14 11.65
CA TYR A 125 -0.96 -22.44 10.26
C TYR A 125 -1.28 -23.92 10.10
N LEU A 126 -2.37 -24.22 9.40
CA LEU A 126 -2.75 -25.57 8.98
C LEU A 126 -2.74 -25.63 7.45
N ASN A 127 -1.85 -26.45 6.86
CA ASN A 127 -1.72 -26.57 5.41
C ASN A 127 -1.61 -25.21 4.69
N ASP A 128 -0.77 -24.34 5.24
CA ASP A 128 -0.49 -22.97 4.80
C ASP A 128 -1.62 -21.95 5.02
N GLN A 129 -2.75 -22.34 5.60
CA GLN A 129 -3.81 -21.42 6.00
C GLN A 129 -3.57 -20.93 7.44
N MET A 130 -3.59 -19.61 7.64
CA MET A 130 -3.52 -19.00 8.98
C MET A 130 -4.83 -19.22 9.72
N LEU A 131 -4.76 -19.69 10.97
CA LEU A 131 -5.89 -19.84 11.86
C LEU A 131 -6.18 -18.51 12.60
N TYR A 132 -7.45 -18.31 12.95
CA TYR A 132 -7.91 -17.12 13.69
C TYR A 132 -7.55 -17.20 15.17
N GLU A 133 -7.15 -16.08 15.74
CA GLU A 133 -6.83 -15.99 17.15
C GLU A 133 -8.10 -15.88 17.99
N ALA A 134 -8.30 -16.79 18.93
CA ALA A 134 -9.38 -16.73 19.91
C ALA A 134 -8.97 -15.84 21.11
N GLU A 135 -9.94 -15.13 21.70
CA GLU A 135 -9.73 -14.31 22.89
C GLU A 135 -9.68 -15.14 24.18
N SER A 136 -10.18 -16.37 24.12
CA SER A 136 -10.16 -17.32 25.23
C SER A 136 -10.10 -18.75 24.74
N LEU A 137 -9.77 -19.67 25.64
CA LEU A 137 -9.78 -21.10 25.36
C LEU A 137 -11.20 -21.61 25.04
N GLU A 138 -12.21 -21.06 25.71
CA GLU A 138 -13.62 -21.36 25.47
C GLU A 138 -14.04 -21.00 24.05
N GLU A 139 -13.61 -19.84 23.55
CA GLU A 139 -13.86 -19.43 22.17
C GLU A 139 -13.16 -20.34 21.17
N CYS A 140 -11.93 -20.75 21.45
CA CYS A 140 -11.18 -21.72 20.64
C CYS A 140 -11.92 -23.05 20.55
N ILE A 141 -12.46 -23.54 21.71
CA ILE A 141 -13.23 -24.79 21.76
C ILE A 141 -14.56 -24.66 21.00
N ALA A 142 -15.25 -23.53 21.15
CA ALA A 142 -16.53 -23.30 20.50
C ALA A 142 -16.40 -23.25 18.96
N GLY A 143 -15.30 -22.71 18.44
CA GLY A 143 -15.05 -22.60 17.00
C GLY A 143 -16.15 -21.83 16.26
N GLU A 144 -16.66 -20.76 16.88
CA GLU A 144 -17.73 -19.93 16.30
C GLU A 144 -17.21 -19.08 15.13
N ILE A 145 -18.11 -18.81 14.18
CA ILE A 145 -17.82 -17.96 13.02
C ILE A 145 -17.47 -16.55 13.46
N TYR A 146 -16.35 -16.02 12.97
CA TYR A 146 -15.98 -14.62 13.07
C TYR A 146 -16.55 -13.85 11.87
N LYS A 147 -17.71 -13.23 12.06
CA LYS A 147 -18.48 -12.55 11.00
C LYS A 147 -17.75 -11.43 10.26
N PRO A 148 -16.83 -10.66 10.89
CA PRO A 148 -16.09 -9.62 10.18
C PRO A 148 -15.12 -10.13 9.10
N SER A 149 -14.80 -11.43 9.09
CA SER A 149 -13.87 -12.01 8.11
C SER A 149 -14.42 -12.07 6.69
N TRP A 150 -13.54 -12.00 5.69
CA TRP A 150 -13.84 -12.38 4.31
C TRP A 150 -13.99 -13.89 4.11
N ASP A 151 -13.42 -14.71 5.02
CA ASP A 151 -13.63 -16.16 5.06
C ASP A 151 -14.31 -16.59 6.38
N PRO A 152 -15.64 -16.40 6.52
CA PRO A 152 -16.34 -16.75 7.75
C PRO A 152 -16.28 -18.25 8.07
N GLN A 153 -16.19 -19.14 7.08
CA GLN A 153 -16.08 -20.59 7.32
C GLN A 153 -14.70 -20.98 7.81
N GLY A 154 -13.64 -20.47 7.19
CA GLY A 154 -12.27 -20.66 7.66
C GLY A 154 -12.03 -20.08 9.06
N SER A 155 -12.81 -19.06 9.45
CA SER A 155 -12.71 -18.46 10.80
C SER A 155 -13.11 -19.36 11.95
N THR A 156 -13.69 -20.52 11.68
CA THR A 156 -13.98 -21.55 12.69
C THR A 156 -12.74 -22.31 13.15
N PHE A 157 -11.67 -22.29 12.35
CA PHE A 157 -10.36 -22.79 12.74
C PHE A 157 -9.65 -21.74 13.59
N LYS A 158 -9.59 -22.00 14.90
CA LYS A 158 -9.09 -21.03 15.89
C LYS A 158 -7.90 -21.58 16.65
N TRP A 159 -7.07 -20.68 17.14
CA TRP A 159 -6.00 -20.99 18.08
C TRP A 159 -6.04 -20.04 19.29
N PHE A 160 -5.51 -20.52 20.41
CA PHE A 160 -5.34 -19.76 21.64
C PHE A 160 -3.99 -20.15 22.28
N SER A 161 -3.41 -19.26 23.09
CA SER A 161 -2.18 -19.56 23.81
C SER A 161 -2.21 -19.05 25.24
N GLU A 162 -1.48 -19.74 26.11
CA GLU A 162 -1.17 -19.29 27.47
C GLU A 162 0.27 -19.61 27.84
N GLN A 163 0.78 -18.96 28.88
CA GLN A 163 2.11 -19.21 29.39
C GLN A 163 2.05 -20.11 30.62
N ASP A 164 2.89 -21.15 30.65
CA ASP A 164 3.06 -22.04 31.79
C ASP A 164 4.55 -22.20 32.09
N GLY A 165 5.06 -21.38 33.01
CA GLY A 165 6.48 -21.34 33.35
C GLY A 165 7.36 -20.91 32.17
N ASP A 166 8.23 -21.79 31.70
CA ASP A 166 9.14 -21.58 30.57
C ASP A 166 8.59 -22.11 29.23
N GLU A 167 7.30 -22.42 29.19
CA GLU A 167 6.62 -22.94 28.00
C GLU A 167 5.44 -22.09 27.58
N THR A 168 5.26 -21.96 26.27
CA THR A 168 4.04 -21.51 25.62
C THR A 168 3.18 -22.73 25.32
N VAL A 169 1.96 -22.76 25.88
CA VAL A 169 0.97 -23.79 25.61
C VAL A 169 0.06 -23.29 24.51
N LEU A 170 0.01 -24.00 23.38
CA LEU A 170 -0.86 -23.70 22.25
C LEU A 170 -2.04 -24.64 22.24
N TYR A 171 -3.21 -24.09 22.01
CA TYR A 171 -4.46 -24.80 21.72
C TYR A 171 -4.92 -24.44 20.33
N ALA A 172 -5.34 -25.41 19.53
CA ALA A 172 -5.88 -25.14 18.21
C ALA A 172 -7.02 -26.10 17.86
N ASN A 173 -8.07 -25.53 17.30
CA ASN A 173 -9.24 -26.26 16.82
C ASN A 173 -9.01 -26.65 15.35
N PHE A 174 -8.69 -27.89 15.12
CA PHE A 174 -8.43 -28.45 13.79
C PHE A 174 -9.64 -29.19 13.20
N HIS A 175 -10.80 -29.10 13.87
CA HIS A 175 -12.00 -29.86 13.52
C HIS A 175 -11.70 -31.37 13.39
N THR A 176 -11.95 -31.94 12.22
CA THR A 176 -11.76 -33.39 11.98
C THR A 176 -10.34 -33.77 11.55
N GLN A 177 -9.43 -32.78 11.42
CA GLN A 177 -8.08 -33.03 10.94
C GLN A 177 -7.14 -33.43 12.09
N ASP A 178 -6.26 -34.41 11.82
CA ASP A 178 -5.20 -34.84 12.76
C ASP A 178 -3.93 -33.98 12.52
N PRO A 179 -3.60 -33.03 13.42
CA PRO A 179 -2.48 -32.12 13.22
C PRO A 179 -1.10 -32.82 13.14
N ASN A 180 -1.00 -34.06 13.60
CA ASN A 180 0.26 -34.83 13.50
C ASN A 180 0.45 -35.44 12.11
N ARG A 181 -0.60 -35.54 11.30
CA ARG A 181 -0.57 -35.98 9.91
C ARG A 181 -0.50 -34.84 8.92
N GLU A 182 -1.01 -33.68 9.33
CA GLU A 182 -1.07 -32.47 8.51
C GLU A 182 0.22 -31.64 8.62
N LYS A 183 0.33 -30.61 7.77
CA LYS A 183 1.38 -29.59 7.87
C LYS A 183 0.93 -28.51 8.85
N VAL A 184 1.31 -28.66 10.14
CA VAL A 184 1.05 -27.62 11.15
C VAL A 184 2.34 -26.87 11.45
N GLU A 185 2.28 -25.53 11.35
CA GLU A 185 3.41 -24.63 11.57
C GLU A 185 3.00 -23.50 12.52
N ILE A 186 3.99 -22.96 13.22
CA ILE A 186 3.83 -21.78 14.09
C ILE A 186 4.89 -20.75 13.71
N ASN A 187 4.55 -19.46 13.64
CA ASN A 187 5.55 -18.45 13.40
C ASN A 187 6.41 -18.23 14.65
N VAL A 188 7.71 -18.09 14.44
CA VAL A 188 8.68 -17.93 15.53
C VAL A 188 9.66 -16.78 15.27
N ARG A 189 9.72 -16.28 14.04
CA ARG A 189 10.65 -15.21 13.62
C ARG A 189 9.89 -13.96 13.23
N ARG A 190 10.35 -12.85 13.75
CA ARG A 190 9.79 -11.54 13.45
C ARG A 190 9.94 -11.14 11.97
N ARG A 191 11.06 -11.58 11.35
CA ARG A 191 11.46 -11.21 9.98
C ARG A 191 11.98 -12.43 9.22
N CYS A 192 11.93 -12.34 7.89
CA CYS A 192 12.51 -13.35 7.01
C CYS A 192 13.80 -12.82 6.34
N PHE A 193 13.73 -11.66 5.67
CA PHE A 193 14.89 -11.07 4.98
C PHE A 193 14.91 -9.55 5.22
N PHE A 194 15.70 -9.12 6.20
CA PHE A 194 15.66 -7.71 6.62
C PHE A 194 16.99 -7.35 7.32
N PRO A 195 17.75 -6.33 6.86
CA PRO A 195 18.98 -5.92 7.54
C PRO A 195 18.65 -5.29 8.91
N GLU A 196 19.38 -5.64 9.94
CA GLU A 196 19.32 -4.92 11.23
C GLU A 196 19.97 -3.54 11.14
N LYS A 197 20.98 -3.40 10.29
CA LYS A 197 21.68 -2.14 10.05
C LYS A 197 20.97 -1.34 8.97
N THR A 198 20.88 -0.06 9.17
CA THR A 198 20.52 0.89 8.10
C THR A 198 21.67 1.03 7.10
N GLY A 199 21.35 1.52 5.88
CA GLY A 199 22.38 1.77 4.86
C GLY A 199 22.85 0.53 4.08
N CYS A 200 22.28 -0.65 4.29
CA CYS A 200 22.55 -1.83 3.47
C CYS A 200 21.82 -1.75 2.12
N GLY A 201 22.23 -0.82 1.26
CA GLY A 201 21.62 -0.55 -0.04
C GLY A 201 22.03 -1.53 -1.14
N TYR A 202 21.40 -1.37 -2.33
CA TYR A 202 21.75 -2.08 -3.58
C TYR A 202 21.80 -3.60 -3.43
N ILE A 203 20.74 -4.16 -2.84
CA ILE A 203 20.49 -5.58 -2.74
C ILE A 203 19.35 -5.96 -3.67
N THR A 204 19.53 -7.00 -4.46
CA THR A 204 18.48 -7.61 -5.27
C THR A 204 18.07 -8.94 -4.64
N VAL A 205 16.76 -9.11 -4.42
CA VAL A 205 16.14 -10.36 -3.97
C VAL A 205 15.22 -10.86 -5.07
N HIS A 206 15.57 -11.98 -5.69
CA HIS A 206 14.91 -12.47 -6.88
C HIS A 206 14.42 -13.91 -6.77
N GLY A 207 13.15 -14.13 -7.07
CA GLY A 207 12.56 -15.46 -7.29
C GLY A 207 12.32 -16.28 -6.02
N PHE A 208 12.25 -15.69 -4.86
CA PHE A 208 11.96 -16.38 -3.59
C PHE A 208 10.47 -16.39 -3.26
N LYS A 209 10.05 -17.45 -2.56
CA LYS A 209 8.86 -17.39 -1.72
C LYS A 209 9.28 -16.99 -0.31
N ILE A 210 8.61 -15.98 0.29
CA ILE A 210 8.90 -15.47 1.63
C ILE A 210 7.60 -15.48 2.42
N GLU A 211 7.58 -16.19 3.55
CA GLU A 211 6.32 -16.49 4.22
C GLU A 211 6.39 -16.57 5.75
N LYS A 212 5.23 -16.38 6.39
CA LYS A 212 4.91 -16.76 7.79
C LYS A 212 5.78 -16.06 8.85
N ALA A 213 6.03 -14.77 8.69
CA ALA A 213 6.73 -14.00 9.72
C ALA A 213 5.76 -13.44 10.78
N ALA A 214 6.24 -13.38 12.01
CA ALA A 214 5.59 -12.77 13.17
C ALA A 214 5.89 -11.26 13.22
N THR A 215 5.57 -10.54 12.16
CA THR A 215 5.84 -9.09 12.06
C THR A 215 5.00 -8.32 13.07
N THR A 216 5.53 -7.20 13.55
CA THR A 216 4.79 -6.26 14.41
C THR A 216 3.99 -5.27 13.57
N TRP A 217 3.06 -4.55 14.21
CA TRP A 217 2.39 -3.42 13.58
C TRP A 217 3.42 -2.45 13.00
N ALA A 218 3.21 -2.04 11.77
CA ALA A 218 4.01 -1.01 11.10
C ALA A 218 3.29 0.33 11.24
N PRO A 219 3.65 1.16 12.22
CA PRO A 219 2.92 2.37 12.55
C PRO A 219 3.24 3.53 11.58
N PRO A 220 2.31 4.48 11.35
CA PRO A 220 2.57 5.62 10.45
C PRO A 220 3.58 6.62 10.99
N ALA A 221 3.73 6.77 12.30
CA ALA A 221 4.59 7.80 12.89
C ALA A 221 5.94 7.29 13.42
N ALA A 222 6.22 5.98 13.35
CA ALA A 222 7.41 5.37 13.94
C ALA A 222 8.10 4.37 13.00
N PHE A 223 9.05 3.61 13.51
CA PHE A 223 9.74 2.55 12.77
C PHE A 223 8.76 1.52 12.21
N GLN A 224 8.90 1.23 10.94
CA GLN A 224 8.07 0.23 10.26
C GLN A 224 8.86 -1.04 9.97
N ASP A 225 8.41 -2.12 10.57
CA ASP A 225 8.95 -3.46 10.34
C ASP A 225 8.23 -4.17 9.19
N GLY A 226 8.85 -5.17 8.62
CA GLY A 226 8.27 -6.00 7.56
C GLY A 226 8.90 -7.37 7.51
N MET A 227 8.24 -8.28 6.79
CA MET A 227 8.78 -9.61 6.55
C MET A 227 10.06 -9.54 5.70
N ILE A 228 10.07 -8.63 4.71
CA ILE A 228 11.24 -8.25 3.90
C ILE A 228 11.27 -6.73 3.73
N GLY A 229 12.47 -6.15 3.61
CA GLY A 229 12.62 -4.73 3.28
C GLY A 229 14.04 -4.19 3.44
N PRO A 230 14.30 -3.00 2.88
CA PRO A 230 15.64 -2.38 2.81
C PRO A 230 16.15 -1.76 4.10
N HIS A 231 15.28 -1.50 5.09
CA HIS A 231 15.62 -0.85 6.36
C HIS A 231 16.46 0.43 6.19
N TRP A 232 15.84 1.49 5.65
CA TRP A 232 16.47 2.81 5.53
C TRP A 232 17.78 2.79 4.73
N SER A 233 17.66 2.40 3.48
CA SER A 233 18.77 2.35 2.53
C SER A 233 18.31 2.74 1.11
N LYS A 234 19.17 2.53 0.12
CA LYS A 234 18.91 2.90 -1.27
C LYS A 234 19.00 1.72 -2.22
N GLY A 235 18.18 1.75 -3.28
CA GLY A 235 18.41 0.96 -4.50
C GLY A 235 18.17 -0.54 -4.36
N TRP A 236 17.25 -0.98 -3.48
CA TRP A 236 16.84 -2.39 -3.45
C TRP A 236 15.95 -2.74 -4.63
N ILE A 237 16.09 -3.98 -5.10
CA ILE A 237 15.19 -4.59 -6.07
C ILE A 237 14.61 -5.86 -5.44
N ILE A 238 13.27 -5.92 -5.33
CA ILE A 238 12.54 -7.13 -4.92
C ILE A 238 11.69 -7.53 -6.12
N GLU A 239 11.99 -8.67 -6.71
CA GLU A 239 11.34 -9.04 -7.98
C GLU A 239 11.09 -10.54 -8.11
N ASP A 240 10.01 -10.87 -8.85
CA ASP A 240 9.61 -12.24 -9.16
C ASP A 240 9.41 -13.10 -7.90
N CYS A 241 9.02 -12.48 -6.78
CA CYS A 241 8.85 -13.11 -5.48
C CYS A 241 7.37 -13.36 -5.14
N GLU A 242 7.11 -14.38 -4.32
CA GLU A 242 5.84 -14.54 -3.62
C GLU A 242 6.03 -14.15 -2.15
N ILE A 243 5.22 -13.19 -1.67
CA ILE A 243 5.26 -12.64 -0.30
C ILE A 243 3.92 -12.91 0.35
N THR A 244 3.87 -13.79 1.37
CA THR A 244 2.59 -14.24 1.89
C THR A 244 2.59 -14.58 3.38
N ASN A 245 1.41 -14.54 3.99
CA ASN A 245 1.19 -14.96 5.38
C ASN A 245 2.03 -14.20 6.42
N SER A 246 2.21 -12.90 6.21
CA SER A 246 2.76 -12.03 7.26
C SER A 246 1.68 -11.67 8.28
N LYS A 247 2.00 -11.72 9.60
CA LYS A 247 1.02 -11.32 10.62
C LYS A 247 0.61 -9.84 10.48
N CYS A 248 1.52 -8.97 10.10
CA CYS A 248 1.24 -7.56 9.79
C CYS A 248 1.69 -7.23 8.35
N CYS A 249 2.89 -6.70 8.19
CA CYS A 249 3.36 -6.16 6.92
C CYS A 249 4.14 -7.18 6.08
N GLY A 250 3.89 -7.23 4.78
CA GLY A 250 4.67 -8.02 3.82
C GLY A 250 6.02 -7.36 3.54
N ILE A 251 6.03 -6.29 2.75
CA ILE A 251 7.25 -5.52 2.40
C ILE A 251 7.23 -4.19 3.14
N SER A 252 8.31 -3.86 3.86
CA SER A 252 8.47 -2.54 4.47
C SER A 252 9.58 -1.76 3.77
N LEU A 253 9.23 -0.61 3.21
CA LEU A 253 10.12 0.43 2.72
C LEU A 253 10.22 1.59 3.73
N GLY A 254 9.94 1.31 5.01
CA GLY A 254 9.76 2.32 6.05
C GLY A 254 11.04 2.92 6.61
N LYS A 255 10.85 3.84 7.55
CA LYS A 255 11.93 4.57 8.20
C LYS A 255 12.68 3.74 9.24
N TYR A 256 13.83 4.23 9.61
CA TYR A 256 14.67 3.77 10.74
C TYR A 256 13.97 3.96 12.09
N TYR A 257 14.49 3.27 13.12
CA TYR A 257 14.09 3.52 14.51
C TYR A 257 14.79 4.79 15.04
N ASP A 258 14.00 5.75 15.52
CA ASP A 258 14.49 6.98 16.15
C ASP A 258 14.15 6.97 17.65
N PRO A 259 15.12 6.69 18.54
CA PRO A 259 14.87 6.62 19.97
C PRO A 259 14.46 7.97 20.58
N GLU A 260 14.63 9.08 19.86
CA GLU A 260 14.20 10.41 20.30
C GLU A 260 12.82 10.81 19.80
N ASN A 261 12.26 10.09 18.82
CA ASN A 261 10.95 10.40 18.24
C ASN A 261 9.95 9.25 18.34
N ASP A 262 10.39 8.00 18.26
CA ASP A 262 9.51 6.82 18.25
C ASP A 262 9.07 6.40 19.65
N HIS A 263 8.60 7.35 20.44
CA HIS A 263 8.25 7.12 21.87
C HIS A 263 6.79 7.31 22.21
N TYR A 264 5.95 7.44 21.27
CA TYR A 264 4.60 7.89 21.57
C TYR A 264 3.79 6.91 22.45
N PHE A 265 4.22 5.66 22.54
CA PHE A 265 3.69 4.70 23.52
C PHE A 265 4.18 4.92 24.96
N THR A 266 5.24 5.68 25.15
CA THR A 266 5.72 5.95 26.49
C THR A 266 5.04 7.20 27.02
N LYS A 267 4.47 7.14 28.23
CA LYS A 267 3.86 8.30 28.88
C LYS A 267 4.85 9.46 29.15
N LYS A 268 6.08 9.35 28.68
CA LYS A 268 7.12 10.39 28.82
C LYS A 268 6.96 11.53 27.83
N HIS A 269 6.35 11.26 26.66
CA HIS A 269 6.16 12.25 25.61
C HIS A 269 4.68 12.29 25.25
N LEU A 270 4.03 13.39 25.56
CA LEU A 270 2.60 13.60 25.31
C LEU A 270 2.33 14.27 23.96
N LYS A 271 3.13 13.97 22.95
CA LYS A 271 2.91 14.45 21.58
C LYS A 271 1.85 13.58 20.89
N SER A 272 1.01 14.20 20.08
CA SER A 272 0.09 13.46 19.22
C SER A 272 0.86 12.70 18.12
N PRO A 273 0.34 11.59 17.59
CA PRO A 273 0.93 10.89 16.45
C PRO A 273 1.16 11.82 15.25
N THR A 274 0.21 12.69 14.94
CA THR A 274 0.30 13.72 13.90
C THR A 274 1.50 14.67 14.10
N GLN A 275 1.78 15.07 15.34
CA GLN A 275 2.94 15.90 15.64
C GLN A 275 4.25 15.12 15.49
N MET A 276 4.25 13.84 15.89
CA MET A 276 5.42 12.98 15.74
C MET A 276 5.75 12.72 14.28
N GLU A 277 4.74 12.66 13.41
CA GLU A 277 4.95 12.58 11.96
C GLU A 277 5.70 13.78 11.41
N ARG A 278 5.26 15.00 11.74
CA ARG A 278 5.97 16.22 11.35
C ARG A 278 7.38 16.26 11.90
N ASP A 279 7.55 15.90 13.17
CA ASP A 279 8.87 15.84 13.79
C ASP A 279 9.79 14.86 13.05
N ALA A 280 9.28 13.67 12.67
CA ALA A 280 10.06 12.67 11.93
C ALA A 280 10.54 13.20 10.57
N VAL A 281 9.67 13.87 9.82
CA VAL A 281 10.01 14.48 8.52
C VAL A 281 11.08 15.56 8.68
N CYS A 282 10.91 16.47 9.64
CA CYS A 282 11.90 17.52 9.91
C CYS A 282 13.25 16.95 10.40
N ARG A 283 13.22 15.84 11.11
CA ARG A 283 14.43 15.16 11.63
C ARG A 283 15.09 14.26 10.58
N GLY A 284 14.37 13.88 9.53
CA GLY A 284 14.83 12.96 8.51
C GLY A 284 16.17 13.35 7.88
N GLN A 285 16.40 14.65 7.70
CA GLN A 285 17.66 15.20 7.16
C GLN A 285 18.87 14.81 8.04
N TYR A 286 18.73 14.83 9.36
CA TYR A 286 19.79 14.43 10.30
C TYR A 286 20.11 12.94 10.23
N HIS A 287 19.19 12.14 9.66
CA HIS A 287 19.33 10.71 9.45
C HIS A 287 19.56 10.33 7.97
N GLY A 288 20.02 11.32 7.19
CA GLY A 288 20.42 11.10 5.79
C GLY A 288 19.27 10.93 4.82
N TRP A 289 18.07 11.47 5.12
CA TRP A 289 16.93 11.42 4.21
C TRP A 289 17.16 12.37 3.02
N LEU A 290 17.98 11.90 2.10
CA LEU A 290 18.39 12.58 0.88
C LEU A 290 18.32 11.59 -0.30
N LYS A 291 18.10 12.10 -1.50
CA LYS A 291 18.01 11.30 -2.74
C LYS A 291 19.25 10.42 -2.99
N GLU A 292 20.40 10.87 -2.54
CA GLU A 292 21.67 10.17 -2.67
C GLU A 292 21.77 8.93 -1.78
N ASN A 293 21.00 8.88 -0.67
CA ASN A 293 21.18 7.88 0.37
C ASN A 293 20.00 6.92 0.53
N ILE A 294 18.76 7.39 0.28
CA ILE A 294 17.53 6.66 0.64
C ILE A 294 16.59 6.55 -0.55
N GLY A 295 15.84 5.44 -0.60
CA GLY A 295 14.79 5.24 -1.58
C GLY A 295 15.28 4.62 -2.89
N SER A 296 14.64 4.97 -4.01
CA SER A 296 14.92 4.43 -5.34
C SER A 296 14.82 2.89 -5.40
N HIS A 297 13.88 2.33 -4.65
CA HIS A 297 13.63 0.89 -4.66
C HIS A 297 12.76 0.49 -5.85
N ILE A 298 12.90 -0.75 -6.30
CA ILE A 298 12.06 -1.34 -7.34
C ILE A 298 11.40 -2.59 -6.77
N ILE A 299 10.06 -2.58 -6.71
CA ILE A 299 9.27 -3.74 -6.31
C ILE A 299 8.46 -4.15 -7.54
N ARG A 300 8.76 -5.32 -8.12
CA ARG A 300 8.12 -5.68 -9.39
C ARG A 300 7.89 -7.18 -9.58
N ARG A 301 6.82 -7.50 -10.30
CA ARG A 301 6.42 -8.85 -10.67
C ARG A 301 6.34 -9.81 -9.46
N CYS A 302 5.93 -9.23 -8.32
CA CYS A 302 5.71 -9.99 -7.09
C CYS A 302 4.23 -10.34 -6.94
N ASN A 303 3.96 -11.52 -6.38
CA ASN A 303 2.66 -11.90 -5.88
C ASN A 303 2.64 -11.67 -4.36
N ILE A 304 1.84 -10.70 -3.88
CA ILE A 304 1.81 -10.24 -2.47
C ILE A 304 0.41 -10.45 -1.93
N HIS A 305 0.26 -11.33 -0.94
CA HIS A 305 -1.07 -11.67 -0.44
C HIS A 305 -1.08 -12.20 0.99
N ASN A 306 -2.28 -12.23 1.60
CA ASN A 306 -2.48 -12.75 2.96
C ASN A 306 -1.55 -12.12 4.00
N CYS A 307 -1.35 -10.81 3.90
CA CYS A 307 -0.69 -9.99 4.90
C CYS A 307 -1.76 -9.21 5.67
N GLU A 308 -1.78 -9.33 7.01
CA GLU A 308 -2.95 -8.88 7.78
C GLU A 308 -2.95 -7.39 8.13
N GLN A 309 -1.90 -6.64 7.78
CA GLN A 309 -1.91 -5.19 7.83
C GLN A 309 -1.77 -4.59 6.43
N THR A 310 -0.66 -4.81 5.77
CA THR A 310 -0.41 -4.22 4.45
C THR A 310 0.48 -5.09 3.57
N GLY A 311 0.26 -5.02 2.27
CA GLY A 311 1.14 -5.66 1.30
C GLY A 311 2.50 -4.98 1.24
N ILE A 312 2.50 -3.66 0.98
CA ILE A 312 3.70 -2.81 0.92
C ILE A 312 3.46 -1.56 1.76
N VAL A 313 4.27 -1.35 2.79
CA VAL A 313 4.26 -0.12 3.59
C VAL A 313 5.54 0.68 3.37
N GLY A 314 5.45 2.01 3.39
CA GLY A 314 6.64 2.85 3.25
C GLY A 314 6.46 4.25 3.83
N ARG A 315 7.06 4.49 5.00
CA ARG A 315 7.16 5.82 5.55
C ARG A 315 8.54 6.40 5.24
N MET A 316 8.59 7.51 4.53
CA MET A 316 9.79 8.26 4.17
C MET A 316 10.82 7.47 3.33
N GLY A 317 11.01 6.18 3.59
CA GLY A 317 12.01 5.36 2.88
C GLY A 317 11.59 4.95 1.46
N ALA A 318 10.31 5.04 1.11
CA ALA A 318 9.80 4.69 -0.21
C ALA A 318 10.07 5.76 -1.29
N VAL A 319 10.66 6.91 -0.95
CA VAL A 319 10.90 8.02 -1.90
C VAL A 319 11.64 7.56 -3.15
N TYR A 320 11.29 8.13 -4.32
CA TYR A 320 11.92 7.84 -5.63
C TYR A 320 11.77 6.39 -6.10
N SER A 321 10.89 5.62 -5.50
CA SER A 321 10.75 4.18 -5.78
C SER A 321 9.73 3.90 -6.88
N VAL A 322 9.85 2.71 -7.49
CA VAL A 322 8.92 2.20 -8.50
C VAL A 322 8.29 0.91 -7.97
N ILE A 323 6.96 0.88 -7.92
CA ILE A 323 6.15 -0.30 -7.56
C ILE A 323 5.34 -0.68 -8.79
N GLU A 324 5.74 -1.76 -9.48
CA GLU A 324 5.19 -2.04 -10.79
C GLU A 324 4.94 -3.52 -11.09
N ASN A 325 3.92 -3.79 -11.91
CA ASN A 325 3.60 -5.13 -12.40
C ASN A 325 3.44 -6.17 -11.27
N ASN A 326 2.96 -5.76 -10.10
CA ASN A 326 2.71 -6.66 -8.99
C ASN A 326 1.23 -7.11 -8.99
N HIS A 327 1.00 -8.31 -8.46
CA HIS A 327 -0.32 -8.81 -8.11
C HIS A 327 -0.45 -8.73 -6.58
N ILE A 328 -1.34 -7.86 -6.08
CA ILE A 328 -1.51 -7.61 -4.64
C ILE A 328 -2.96 -7.89 -4.29
N HIS A 329 -3.19 -8.87 -3.40
CA HIS A 329 -4.55 -9.31 -3.09
C HIS A 329 -4.71 -9.92 -1.71
N HIS A 330 -5.95 -10.00 -1.23
CA HIS A 330 -6.29 -10.59 0.08
C HIS A 330 -5.47 -9.98 1.23
N ILE A 331 -5.37 -8.64 1.24
CA ILE A 331 -4.71 -7.91 2.32
C ILE A 331 -5.72 -7.56 3.40
N ASN A 332 -5.38 -7.87 4.66
CA ASN A 332 -6.27 -7.81 5.81
C ASN A 332 -7.51 -8.72 5.65
N ASN A 333 -7.29 -9.89 5.10
CA ASN A 333 -8.37 -10.83 4.75
C ASN A 333 -9.11 -11.38 5.98
N MET A 334 -8.40 -11.60 7.07
CA MET A 334 -8.98 -12.12 8.33
C MET A 334 -9.78 -11.05 9.10
N GLN A 335 -9.50 -9.76 8.86
CA GLN A 335 -10.14 -8.63 9.57
C GLN A 335 -9.93 -8.69 11.09
N GLU A 336 -8.86 -9.30 11.56
CA GLU A 336 -8.49 -9.31 12.98
C GLU A 336 -7.74 -8.05 13.41
N LEU A 337 -7.03 -7.42 12.48
CA LEU A 337 -6.29 -6.18 12.70
C LEU A 337 -7.03 -5.00 12.08
N GLY A 338 -6.96 -3.85 12.71
CA GLY A 338 -7.59 -2.62 12.23
C GLY A 338 -6.81 -1.37 12.62
N GLY A 339 -6.85 -0.38 11.76
CA GLY A 339 -6.16 0.89 11.98
C GLY A 339 -5.80 1.60 10.68
N ALA A 340 -5.00 2.66 10.77
CA ALA A 340 -4.31 3.22 9.62
C ALA A 340 -3.25 2.21 9.13
N GLU A 341 -2.68 2.40 7.98
CA GLU A 341 -1.70 1.47 7.38
C GLU A 341 -2.31 0.15 6.84
N ILE A 342 -3.63 -0.01 6.80
CA ILE A 342 -4.26 -1.20 6.20
C ILE A 342 -4.59 -0.92 4.73
N SER A 343 -3.78 -1.51 3.83
CA SER A 343 -4.02 -1.41 2.37
C SER A 343 -3.11 -2.35 1.58
N GLY A 344 -3.38 -2.52 0.29
CA GLY A 344 -2.45 -3.16 -0.63
C GLY A 344 -1.11 -2.45 -0.65
N ILE A 345 -1.13 -1.13 -0.85
CA ILE A 345 0.05 -0.24 -0.80
C ILE A 345 -0.27 0.96 0.08
N LYS A 346 0.54 1.21 1.11
CA LYS A 346 0.42 2.37 2.01
C LYS A 346 1.73 3.13 2.12
N LEU A 347 1.74 4.39 1.68
CA LEU A 347 2.93 5.22 1.68
C LEU A 347 2.69 6.55 2.41
N HIS A 348 3.67 6.98 3.20
CA HIS A 348 3.79 8.32 3.75
C HIS A 348 5.04 9.00 3.19
N ALA A 349 4.94 10.29 2.91
CA ALA A 349 5.98 11.06 2.25
C ALA A 349 6.41 10.39 0.92
N ALA A 350 5.42 10.07 0.10
CA ALA A 350 5.63 9.49 -1.21
C ALA A 350 6.13 10.57 -2.18
N ILE A 351 7.44 10.83 -2.17
CA ILE A 351 8.06 11.83 -3.04
C ILE A 351 8.61 11.15 -4.28
N ASP A 352 8.14 11.57 -5.46
CA ASP A 352 8.53 11.02 -6.76
C ASP A 352 8.40 9.49 -6.85
N VAL A 353 7.37 8.93 -6.24
CA VAL A 353 7.07 7.50 -6.31
C VAL A 353 6.20 7.20 -7.54
N VAL A 354 6.50 6.11 -8.23
CA VAL A 354 5.69 5.62 -9.34
C VAL A 354 5.04 4.29 -8.97
N ILE A 355 3.71 4.25 -8.96
CA ILE A 355 2.90 3.04 -8.74
C ILE A 355 2.20 2.72 -10.06
N ARG A 356 2.66 1.69 -10.78
CA ARG A 356 2.15 1.45 -12.12
C ARG A 356 1.94 -0.02 -12.46
N ARG A 357 0.93 -0.27 -13.30
CA ARG A 357 0.65 -1.61 -13.85
C ARG A 357 0.56 -2.68 -12.77
N ASN A 358 -0.02 -2.34 -11.61
CA ASN A 358 -0.32 -3.31 -10.56
C ASN A 358 -1.78 -3.77 -10.67
N HIS A 359 -2.01 -5.04 -10.39
CA HIS A 359 -3.33 -5.61 -10.20
C HIS A 359 -3.59 -5.72 -8.70
N ILE A 360 -4.53 -4.92 -8.16
CA ILE A 360 -4.77 -4.80 -6.72
C ILE A 360 -6.26 -5.09 -6.46
N HIS A 361 -6.53 -6.17 -5.73
CA HIS A 361 -7.92 -6.58 -5.48
C HIS A 361 -8.10 -7.35 -4.17
N ASP A 362 -9.35 -7.43 -3.70
CA ASP A 362 -9.69 -8.12 -2.44
C ASP A 362 -8.80 -7.66 -1.27
N CYS A 363 -8.49 -6.37 -1.25
CA CYS A 363 -7.83 -5.70 -0.15
C CYS A 363 -8.85 -4.85 0.62
N THR A 364 -8.65 -4.67 1.92
CA THR A 364 -9.51 -3.74 2.68
C THR A 364 -9.41 -2.31 2.11
N MET A 365 -8.26 -1.92 1.61
CA MET A 365 -8.03 -0.72 0.79
C MET A 365 -6.98 -1.02 -0.29
N GLY A 366 -7.09 -0.37 -1.46
CA GLY A 366 -6.15 -0.57 -2.56
C GLY A 366 -4.83 0.17 -2.35
N VAL A 367 -4.75 1.42 -2.80
CA VAL A 367 -3.58 2.30 -2.65
C VAL A 367 -3.92 3.47 -1.74
N TRP A 368 -3.08 3.73 -0.76
CA TRP A 368 -3.22 4.87 0.13
C TRP A 368 -1.90 5.67 0.17
N CYS A 369 -1.91 6.85 -0.46
CA CYS A 369 -0.84 7.85 -0.34
C CYS A 369 -1.25 8.86 0.71
N ASP A 370 -0.66 8.74 1.89
CA ASP A 370 -0.93 9.56 3.06
C ASP A 370 0.24 10.50 3.32
N TRP A 371 -0.03 11.64 3.93
CA TRP A 371 0.94 12.67 4.28
C TRP A 371 2.07 12.88 3.27
N GLU A 372 2.06 14.06 2.64
CA GLU A 372 3.17 14.59 1.85
C GLU A 372 3.43 13.83 0.53
N ALA A 373 2.39 13.24 -0.10
CA ALA A 373 2.55 12.76 -1.46
C ALA A 373 2.85 13.95 -2.39
N GLN A 374 4.03 13.94 -3.04
CA GLN A 374 4.49 15.02 -3.90
C GLN A 374 5.33 14.47 -5.06
N GLY A 375 4.99 14.82 -6.30
CA GLY A 375 5.61 14.24 -7.50
C GLY A 375 5.22 12.77 -7.75
N THR A 376 4.30 12.23 -6.96
CA THR A 376 3.88 10.82 -7.04
C THR A 376 2.93 10.61 -8.22
N ARG A 377 3.13 9.50 -8.94
CA ARG A 377 2.28 9.08 -10.06
C ARG A 377 1.72 7.69 -9.85
N ILE A 378 0.39 7.56 -9.92
CA ILE A 378 -0.35 6.30 -9.87
C ILE A 378 -0.97 6.08 -11.25
N THR A 379 -0.48 5.10 -12.02
CA THR A 379 -0.85 4.97 -13.44
C THR A 379 -1.01 3.54 -13.90
N GLN A 380 -1.95 3.30 -14.82
CA GLN A 380 -2.17 2.01 -15.49
C GLN A 380 -2.41 0.84 -14.50
N ASN A 381 -2.99 1.08 -13.33
CA ASN A 381 -3.34 0.03 -12.39
C ASN A 381 -4.78 -0.45 -12.62
N LEU A 382 -5.02 -1.72 -12.33
CA LEU A 382 -6.33 -2.31 -12.22
C LEU A 382 -6.64 -2.52 -10.73
N LEU A 383 -7.70 -1.87 -10.24
CA LEU A 383 -8.15 -1.97 -8.85
C LEU A 383 -9.63 -2.39 -8.82
N HIS A 384 -9.95 -3.43 -8.06
CA HIS A 384 -11.33 -3.90 -7.92
C HIS A 384 -11.55 -4.69 -6.63
N HIS A 385 -12.78 -4.79 -6.18
CA HIS A 385 -13.16 -5.53 -4.96
C HIS A 385 -12.34 -5.13 -3.72
N ASN A 386 -11.82 -3.89 -3.69
CA ASN A 386 -11.15 -3.35 -2.51
C ASN A 386 -12.21 -2.84 -1.54
N GLU A 387 -12.65 -3.72 -0.66
CA GLU A 387 -13.80 -3.53 0.21
C GLU A 387 -13.54 -4.17 1.58
N ARG A 388 -14.39 -3.89 2.54
CA ARG A 388 -14.44 -4.59 3.82
C ARG A 388 -15.77 -5.36 3.94
N PRO A 389 -15.81 -6.46 4.70
CA PRO A 389 -17.06 -7.15 4.98
C PRO A 389 -18.07 -6.22 5.68
N ALA A 390 -19.36 -6.45 5.43
CA ALA A 390 -20.43 -5.60 5.98
C ALA A 390 -20.42 -5.52 7.53
N TYR A 391 -19.95 -6.56 8.20
CA TYR A 391 -19.88 -6.63 9.66
C TYR A 391 -18.61 -6.02 10.25
N CYS A 392 -17.63 -5.62 9.43
CA CYS A 392 -16.42 -4.95 9.90
C CYS A 392 -16.56 -3.43 9.75
N THR A 393 -16.81 -2.73 10.86
CA THR A 393 -17.00 -1.28 10.87
C THR A 393 -15.78 -0.50 11.37
N TRP A 394 -14.71 -1.18 11.77
CA TRP A 394 -13.58 -0.62 12.49
C TRP A 394 -12.23 -0.77 11.76
N ALA A 395 -12.13 -1.60 10.72
CA ALA A 395 -10.86 -1.97 10.12
C ALA A 395 -9.95 -0.79 9.75
N VAL A 396 -10.50 0.28 9.21
CA VAL A 396 -9.75 1.50 8.84
C VAL A 396 -10.25 2.72 9.62
N GLY A 397 -10.42 2.56 10.94
CA GLY A 397 -10.86 3.66 11.81
C GLY A 397 -12.29 4.17 11.49
N GLY A 398 -13.16 3.31 10.96
CA GLY A 398 -14.51 3.68 10.56
C GLY A 398 -14.62 4.30 9.15
N MET A 399 -13.50 4.57 8.47
CA MET A 399 -13.50 5.03 7.08
C MET A 399 -14.01 3.94 6.14
N GLU A 400 -14.42 4.33 4.96
CA GLU A 400 -14.76 3.40 3.89
C GLU A 400 -13.51 2.80 3.25
N SER A 401 -13.67 1.61 2.71
CA SER A 401 -12.68 1.02 1.80
C SER A 401 -12.76 1.69 0.44
N GLN A 402 -11.65 1.89 -0.23
CA GLN A 402 -11.57 2.49 -1.56
C GLN A 402 -10.41 1.94 -2.38
N ASP A 403 -10.48 2.16 -3.70
CA ASP A 403 -9.39 1.77 -4.61
C ASP A 403 -8.17 2.67 -4.40
N ILE A 404 -8.35 3.98 -4.40
CA ILE A 404 -7.26 4.94 -4.16
C ILE A 404 -7.69 5.97 -3.11
N PHE A 405 -6.82 6.23 -2.14
CA PHE A 405 -6.95 7.30 -1.18
C PHE A 405 -5.70 8.19 -1.20
N VAL A 406 -5.90 9.50 -1.40
CA VAL A 406 -4.85 10.51 -1.26
C VAL A 406 -5.22 11.42 -0.11
N GLU A 407 -4.36 11.47 0.91
CA GLU A 407 -4.61 12.17 2.15
C GLU A 407 -3.47 13.12 2.50
N VAL A 408 -3.82 14.31 2.95
CA VAL A 408 -2.96 15.32 3.59
C VAL A 408 -1.66 15.60 2.81
N GLY A 409 -1.81 16.00 1.55
CA GLY A 409 -0.70 16.41 0.68
C GLY A 409 -0.98 17.75 -0.01
N HIS A 410 0.06 18.39 -0.48
CA HIS A 410 -0.02 19.63 -1.27
C HIS A 410 0.14 19.37 -2.78
N GLY A 411 0.33 18.11 -3.18
CA GLY A 411 0.60 17.74 -4.56
C GLY A 411 2.03 18.12 -5.03
N PRO A 412 2.31 17.98 -6.33
CA PRO A 412 1.43 17.37 -7.31
C PRO A 412 1.30 15.85 -7.09
N THR A 413 0.09 15.33 -7.16
CA THR A 413 -0.18 13.88 -7.22
C THR A 413 -0.90 13.59 -8.53
N LEU A 414 -0.33 12.73 -9.37
CA LEU A 414 -0.87 12.41 -10.67
C LEU A 414 -1.49 11.00 -10.68
N ILE A 415 -2.75 10.90 -11.06
CA ILE A 415 -3.51 9.64 -11.16
C ILE A 415 -4.01 9.53 -12.60
N ASP A 416 -3.43 8.62 -13.39
CA ASP A 416 -3.77 8.55 -14.81
C ASP A 416 -3.90 7.12 -15.34
N ASN A 417 -4.76 6.94 -16.33
CA ASN A 417 -4.97 5.67 -17.02
C ASN A 417 -5.30 4.48 -16.10
N ASN A 418 -5.84 4.69 -14.89
CA ASN A 418 -6.24 3.61 -13.99
C ASN A 418 -7.65 3.12 -14.28
N ILE A 419 -7.92 1.87 -13.93
CA ILE A 419 -9.22 1.23 -13.94
C ILE A 419 -9.60 0.94 -12.48
N MET A 420 -10.57 1.68 -11.95
CA MET A 420 -11.04 1.61 -10.57
C MET A 420 -12.49 1.13 -10.54
N MET A 421 -12.71 -0.09 -10.06
CA MET A 421 -14.00 -0.77 -10.19
C MET A 421 -14.70 -1.06 -8.86
N SER A 422 -14.10 -0.76 -7.70
CA SER A 422 -14.72 -0.94 -6.39
C SER A 422 -15.86 0.05 -6.15
N LYS A 423 -16.69 -0.18 -5.13
CA LYS A 423 -17.83 0.70 -4.77
C LYS A 423 -17.41 2.13 -4.47
N VAL A 424 -16.22 2.32 -3.91
CA VAL A 424 -15.58 3.62 -3.76
C VAL A 424 -14.29 3.61 -4.57
N SER A 425 -14.27 4.35 -5.66
CA SER A 425 -13.08 4.43 -6.51
C SER A 425 -12.00 5.31 -5.90
N LEU A 426 -12.41 6.45 -5.30
CA LEU A 426 -11.44 7.47 -4.95
C LEU A 426 -11.89 8.29 -3.74
N ARG A 427 -10.94 8.63 -2.85
CA ARG A 427 -11.13 9.58 -1.76
C ARG A 427 -10.02 10.61 -1.77
N PHE A 428 -10.38 11.88 -1.64
CA PHE A 428 -9.47 13.00 -1.43
C PHE A 428 -9.69 13.64 -0.06
N ALA A 429 -8.61 13.74 0.71
CA ALA A 429 -8.49 14.62 1.87
C ALA A 429 -7.21 15.46 1.70
N THR A 430 -7.04 16.06 0.51
CA THR A 430 -5.78 16.63 0.00
C THR A 430 -6.07 17.77 -0.97
N GLN A 431 -5.03 18.32 -1.58
CA GLN A 431 -5.07 19.28 -2.68
C GLN A 431 -3.96 18.98 -3.71
N GLY A 432 -4.02 19.58 -4.89
CA GLY A 432 -2.98 19.45 -5.90
C GLY A 432 -2.96 18.08 -6.58
N VAL A 433 -4.14 17.55 -6.94
CA VAL A 433 -4.25 16.25 -7.62
C VAL A 433 -4.69 16.44 -9.06
N ALA A 434 -4.12 15.67 -9.99
CA ALA A 434 -4.58 15.59 -11.35
C ALA A 434 -5.07 14.17 -11.69
N LEU A 435 -6.32 14.07 -12.16
CA LEU A 435 -6.90 12.85 -12.71
C LEU A 435 -6.98 12.98 -14.22
N VAL A 436 -6.31 12.07 -14.94
CA VAL A 436 -6.26 12.10 -16.40
C VAL A 436 -6.52 10.70 -16.98
N HIS A 437 -7.53 10.57 -17.84
CA HIS A 437 -7.83 9.31 -18.53
C HIS A 437 -8.14 8.10 -17.64
N ASN A 438 -8.72 8.28 -16.44
CA ASN A 438 -9.12 7.15 -15.59
C ASN A 438 -10.53 6.65 -15.94
N LEU A 439 -10.82 5.39 -15.60
CA LEU A 439 -12.15 4.80 -15.53
C LEU A 439 -12.51 4.57 -14.07
N MET A 440 -13.60 5.16 -13.59
CA MET A 440 -14.08 5.07 -12.21
C MET A 440 -15.54 4.60 -12.18
N LEU A 441 -15.80 3.44 -11.57
CA LEU A 441 -17.14 2.83 -11.49
C LEU A 441 -17.84 3.07 -10.14
N GLY A 442 -17.12 3.56 -9.16
CA GLY A 442 -17.61 3.82 -7.81
C GLY A 442 -17.71 5.29 -7.46
N THR A 443 -17.97 5.57 -6.20
CA THR A 443 -18.06 6.93 -5.68
C THR A 443 -16.70 7.60 -5.63
N PHE A 444 -16.74 8.92 -5.72
CA PHE A 444 -15.66 9.82 -5.39
C PHE A 444 -16.04 10.59 -4.13
N THR A 445 -15.22 10.55 -3.12
CA THR A 445 -15.42 11.26 -1.85
C THR A 445 -14.36 12.35 -1.71
N CYS A 446 -14.80 13.62 -1.67
CA CYS A 446 -13.93 14.74 -1.33
C CYS A 446 -14.23 15.14 0.12
N VAL A 447 -13.21 15.09 0.96
CA VAL A 447 -13.29 15.53 2.36
C VAL A 447 -13.05 17.03 2.41
N GLY A 448 -13.91 17.78 3.08
CA GLY A 448 -13.81 19.23 3.13
C GLY A 448 -12.58 19.78 3.87
N SER A 449 -12.35 21.08 3.76
CA SER A 449 -11.18 21.81 4.25
C SER A 449 -11.00 21.87 5.79
N GLY A 450 -11.65 20.99 6.54
CA GLY A 450 -11.62 20.97 8.00
C GLY A 450 -10.32 20.52 8.66
N THR A 451 -9.24 20.31 7.92
CA THR A 451 -7.97 19.79 8.44
C THR A 451 -6.91 20.85 8.73
N SER A 452 -7.31 22.08 8.98
CA SER A 452 -6.38 23.20 9.27
C SER A 452 -5.44 22.95 10.46
N TRP A 453 -5.81 22.08 11.38
CA TRP A 453 -4.96 21.64 12.50
C TRP A 453 -3.83 20.69 12.08
N ARG A 454 -3.90 20.10 10.88
CA ARG A 454 -2.86 19.25 10.30
C ARG A 454 -1.89 20.07 9.45
N TYR A 455 -1.16 20.98 10.06
CA TYR A 455 -0.09 21.68 9.37
C TYR A 455 0.84 20.66 8.73
N THR A 456 0.83 20.59 7.41
CA THR A 456 1.50 19.57 6.62
C THR A 456 2.72 20.12 5.93
N PRO A 457 3.87 19.45 6.00
CA PRO A 457 5.05 19.82 5.23
C PRO A 457 4.80 19.70 3.73
N TYR A 458 5.46 20.54 2.95
CA TYR A 458 5.71 20.34 1.53
C TYR A 458 7.20 20.50 1.24
N HIS A 459 7.66 19.90 0.15
CA HIS A 459 9.07 19.68 -0.10
C HIS A 459 9.59 20.54 -1.26
N ILE A 460 10.90 20.77 -1.29
CA ILE A 460 11.59 21.29 -2.47
C ILE A 460 11.34 20.28 -3.62
N ARG A 461 11.10 20.79 -4.82
CA ARG A 461 10.79 19.99 -6.01
C ARG A 461 11.78 18.85 -6.20
N HIS A 462 11.27 17.63 -6.34
CA HIS A 462 12.07 16.40 -6.55
C HIS A 462 13.11 16.12 -5.46
N ARG A 463 12.85 16.60 -4.22
CA ARG A 463 13.76 16.46 -3.08
C ARG A 463 12.98 16.15 -1.80
N THR A 464 13.69 15.65 -0.81
CA THR A 464 13.10 15.31 0.50
C THR A 464 13.17 16.48 1.50
N GLU A 465 13.90 17.56 1.19
CA GLU A 465 14.02 18.70 2.07
C GLU A 465 12.70 19.48 2.16
N VAL A 466 12.29 19.77 3.38
CA VAL A 466 11.09 20.54 3.66
C VAL A 466 11.25 21.97 3.18
N ALA A 467 10.33 22.45 2.33
CA ALA A 467 10.25 23.83 1.86
C ALA A 467 9.39 24.69 2.76
N GLY A 468 8.31 24.15 3.32
CA GLY A 468 7.40 24.88 4.19
C GLY A 468 6.32 23.98 4.80
N PHE A 469 5.38 24.64 5.49
CA PHE A 469 4.23 23.99 6.15
C PHE A 469 2.97 24.81 5.90
N MET A 470 1.93 24.16 5.42
CA MET A 470 0.64 24.80 5.20
C MET A 470 -0.51 23.88 5.61
N SER A 471 -1.68 24.47 5.82
CA SER A 471 -2.95 23.75 5.94
C SER A 471 -3.40 23.27 4.58
N ILE A 472 -4.17 22.20 4.54
CA ILE A 472 -4.82 21.72 3.33
C ILE A 472 -6.10 22.54 3.12
N LEU A 473 -6.21 23.23 1.99
CA LEU A 473 -7.35 24.09 1.63
C LEU A 473 -8.34 23.37 0.69
N HIS A 474 -7.92 22.25 0.12
CA HIS A 474 -8.59 21.55 -0.97
C HIS A 474 -8.73 22.38 -2.25
N GLY A 475 -9.04 21.72 -3.35
CA GLY A 475 -8.91 22.29 -4.68
C GLY A 475 -7.49 22.17 -5.19
N ASP A 476 -7.11 23.03 -6.12
CA ASP A 476 -5.90 22.85 -6.92
C ASP A 476 -5.93 21.50 -7.67
N ASP A 477 -7.16 21.05 -8.03
CA ASP A 477 -7.42 19.73 -8.61
C ASP A 477 -7.80 19.83 -10.09
N ARG A 478 -7.34 18.85 -10.88
CA ARG A 478 -7.53 18.78 -12.33
C ARG A 478 -8.22 17.47 -12.72
N PHE A 479 -9.23 17.57 -13.58
CA PHE A 479 -10.04 16.44 -14.05
C PHE A 479 -10.14 16.47 -15.58
N TYR A 480 -9.32 15.67 -16.27
CA TYR A 480 -9.27 15.67 -17.73
C TYR A 480 -9.49 14.28 -18.32
N ASN A 481 -10.42 14.20 -19.26
CA ASN A 481 -10.63 12.99 -20.07
C ASN A 481 -10.92 11.71 -19.25
N ASN A 482 -11.54 11.81 -18.07
CA ASN A 482 -11.92 10.65 -17.28
C ASN A 482 -13.29 10.12 -17.68
N ILE A 483 -13.58 8.88 -17.31
CA ILE A 483 -14.91 8.28 -17.38
C ILE A 483 -15.41 8.03 -15.95
N PHE A 484 -16.55 8.61 -15.60
CA PHE A 484 -17.24 8.42 -14.33
C PHE A 484 -18.56 7.67 -14.58
N VAL A 485 -18.77 6.56 -13.90
CA VAL A 485 -19.97 5.74 -14.04
C VAL A 485 -20.56 5.43 -12.67
N GLN A 486 -21.83 5.71 -12.45
CA GLN A 486 -22.53 5.23 -11.26
C GLN A 486 -22.91 3.76 -11.42
N ALA A 487 -21.91 2.86 -11.38
CA ALA A 487 -22.13 1.43 -11.55
C ALA A 487 -22.72 0.76 -10.30
N HIS A 488 -22.41 1.29 -9.12
CA HIS A 488 -22.87 0.80 -7.81
C HIS A 488 -23.94 1.73 -7.21
N PRO A 489 -24.83 1.22 -6.33
CA PRO A 489 -25.65 2.08 -5.51
C PRO A 489 -24.79 3.02 -4.67
N VAL A 490 -25.22 4.28 -4.56
CA VAL A 490 -24.59 5.24 -3.65
C VAL A 490 -25.29 5.09 -2.31
N ASP A 491 -24.58 4.60 -1.31
CA ASP A 491 -25.08 4.55 0.06
C ASP A 491 -25.32 5.97 0.57
N ALA A 492 -26.28 6.12 1.49
CA ALA A 492 -26.62 7.43 2.05
C ALA A 492 -25.34 8.11 2.59
N PRO A 493 -25.22 9.45 2.47
CA PRO A 493 -24.05 10.18 2.94
C PRO A 493 -23.79 9.85 4.41
N ALA A 494 -22.53 9.75 4.78
CA ALA A 494 -22.11 9.61 6.16
C ALA A 494 -22.80 10.69 7.01
N LYS A 495 -23.21 10.35 8.22
CA LYS A 495 -24.06 11.17 9.09
C LYS A 495 -23.66 12.65 9.04
N GLN A 496 -24.61 13.51 8.73
CA GLN A 496 -24.48 14.95 8.95
C GLN A 496 -23.96 15.20 10.37
N GLY A 497 -22.81 15.82 10.49
CA GLY A 497 -22.31 16.25 11.78
C GLY A 497 -20.81 16.16 11.99
N ASP A 498 -20.06 15.50 11.10
CA ASP A 498 -18.59 15.56 11.15
C ASP A 498 -18.14 16.74 10.28
N PRO A 499 -17.57 17.81 10.88
CA PRO A 499 -17.08 18.93 10.10
C PRO A 499 -15.87 18.47 9.25
N GLY A 500 -16.12 18.08 8.02
CA GLY A 500 -15.11 17.66 7.07
C GLY A 500 -15.43 16.42 6.25
N GLU A 501 -16.50 15.68 6.53
CA GLU A 501 -16.98 14.61 5.66
C GLU A 501 -18.01 15.15 4.68
N ASN A 502 -17.63 15.13 3.41
CA ASN A 502 -18.48 15.58 2.34
C ASN A 502 -19.17 14.43 1.62
N GLU A 503 -20.10 14.83 0.78
CA GLU A 503 -20.98 13.97 0.04
C GLU A 503 -20.21 12.90 -0.75
N ARG A 504 -20.69 11.67 -0.66
CA ARG A 504 -20.30 10.59 -1.56
C ARG A 504 -20.99 10.82 -2.88
N VAL A 505 -20.21 11.12 -3.89
CA VAL A 505 -20.74 11.47 -5.21
C VAL A 505 -20.16 10.54 -6.28
N VAL A 506 -20.80 10.50 -7.42
CA VAL A 506 -20.19 9.95 -8.64
C VAL A 506 -20.04 11.09 -9.64
N GLY A 507 -18.81 11.31 -10.08
CA GLY A 507 -18.43 12.47 -10.89
C GLY A 507 -17.78 13.57 -10.06
N THR A 508 -17.73 14.79 -10.60
CA THR A 508 -16.97 15.91 -10.06
C THR A 508 -17.84 16.99 -9.40
N TRP A 509 -19.13 16.79 -9.26
CA TRP A 509 -20.06 17.80 -8.73
C TRP A 509 -19.87 18.12 -7.23
N CYS A 510 -19.11 17.31 -6.47
CA CYS A 510 -18.67 17.67 -5.11
C CYS A 510 -17.81 18.94 -5.07
N PHE A 511 -17.26 19.37 -6.20
CA PHE A 511 -16.51 20.61 -6.35
C PHE A 511 -17.36 21.82 -6.78
N ASP A 512 -18.69 21.74 -6.77
CA ASP A 512 -19.57 22.80 -7.27
C ASP A 512 -19.36 24.16 -6.60
N ASP A 513 -18.96 24.18 -5.34
CA ASP A 513 -18.66 25.42 -4.60
C ASP A 513 -17.22 25.92 -4.78
N TYR A 514 -16.37 25.15 -5.48
CA TYR A 514 -14.99 25.55 -5.72
C TYR A 514 -14.88 26.57 -6.87
N PRO A 515 -13.93 27.53 -6.78
CA PRO A 515 -13.74 28.54 -7.81
C PRO A 515 -13.08 27.96 -9.07
N THR A 516 -13.33 28.61 -10.20
CA THR A 516 -12.42 28.57 -11.35
C THR A 516 -11.18 29.38 -11.04
N GLU A 517 -10.10 29.22 -11.81
CA GLU A 517 -8.88 30.05 -11.68
C GLU A 517 -9.20 31.54 -11.77
N GLN A 518 -10.03 31.95 -12.72
CA GLN A 518 -10.41 33.36 -12.88
C GLN A 518 -11.20 33.89 -11.67
N GLU A 519 -12.20 33.15 -11.19
CA GLU A 519 -12.96 33.53 -9.99
C GLU A 519 -12.08 33.61 -8.74
N TRP A 520 -11.04 32.78 -8.65
CA TRP A 520 -10.07 32.82 -7.56
C TRP A 520 -9.16 34.05 -7.66
N LEU A 521 -8.63 34.35 -8.87
CA LEU A 521 -7.80 35.51 -9.13
C LEU A 521 -8.55 36.83 -8.91
N ASP A 522 -9.83 36.88 -9.29
CA ASP A 522 -10.68 38.08 -9.15
C ASP A 522 -10.89 38.51 -7.68
N GLN A 523 -10.54 37.65 -6.72
CA GLN A 523 -10.58 38.00 -5.29
C GLN A 523 -9.43 38.95 -4.86
N PHE A 524 -8.40 39.11 -5.69
CA PHE A 524 -7.16 39.81 -5.38
C PHE A 524 -7.02 41.02 -6.31
N ASP A 525 -6.49 42.15 -5.77
CA ASP A 525 -6.15 43.33 -6.57
C ASP A 525 -4.76 43.15 -7.19
N LEU A 526 -4.65 42.34 -8.24
CA LEU A 526 -3.36 42.03 -8.87
C LEU A 526 -2.82 43.18 -9.77
N ASP A 527 -3.70 44.09 -10.21
CA ASP A 527 -3.35 45.18 -11.13
C ASP A 527 -2.79 46.45 -10.45
N VAL A 528 -2.64 46.44 -9.14
CA VAL A 528 -2.12 47.60 -8.41
C VAL A 528 -0.61 47.49 -8.19
N ALA A 529 0.10 48.60 -8.34
CA ALA A 529 1.54 48.65 -8.15
C ALA A 529 2.00 48.27 -6.72
N ARG A 530 1.09 48.33 -5.74
CA ARG A 530 1.33 47.93 -4.35
C ARG A 530 0.11 47.18 -3.85
N PRO A 531 0.09 45.84 -4.00
CA PRO A 531 -1.02 45.03 -3.52
C PRO A 531 -1.14 45.13 -1.99
N ASP A 532 -2.38 45.16 -1.52
CA ASP A 532 -2.68 45.03 -0.10
C ASP A 532 -2.40 43.58 0.36
N MET A 533 -1.32 43.40 1.10
CA MET A 533 -0.90 42.09 1.60
C MET A 533 -1.98 41.41 2.45
N GLY A 534 -2.76 42.18 3.20
CA GLY A 534 -3.88 41.64 3.97
C GLY A 534 -5.00 41.03 3.09
N LYS A 535 -5.15 41.50 1.85
CA LYS A 535 -6.07 40.89 0.90
C LYS A 535 -5.55 39.56 0.34
N LEU A 536 -4.23 39.43 0.20
CA LEU A 536 -3.63 38.16 -0.25
C LEU A 536 -3.79 37.02 0.76
N GLU A 537 -3.96 37.32 2.04
CA GLU A 537 -4.24 36.29 3.06
C GLU A 537 -5.60 35.60 2.89
N LYS A 538 -6.47 36.10 2.03
CA LYS A 538 -7.78 35.48 1.79
C LYS A 538 -7.69 34.04 1.27
N TYR A 539 -6.63 33.69 0.56
CA TYR A 539 -6.48 32.33 0.06
C TYR A 539 -6.42 31.29 1.19
N HIS A 540 -5.99 31.68 2.40
CA HIS A 540 -5.97 30.81 3.58
C HIS A 540 -7.36 30.37 4.08
N PHE A 541 -8.42 31.01 3.61
CA PHE A 541 -9.79 30.83 4.10
C PHE A 541 -10.77 30.32 3.04
N GLY A 542 -10.28 29.99 1.86
CA GLY A 542 -11.10 29.53 0.75
C GLY A 542 -10.46 28.36 0.02
N HIS A 543 -11.28 27.64 -0.75
CA HIS A 543 -10.78 26.58 -1.62
C HIS A 543 -9.92 27.13 -2.75
N LEU A 544 -8.91 26.37 -3.13
CA LEU A 544 -8.11 26.62 -4.34
C LEU A 544 -8.93 26.29 -5.60
N PRO A 545 -8.52 26.75 -6.79
CA PRO A 545 -9.25 26.51 -8.04
C PRO A 545 -9.37 25.03 -8.42
N VAL A 546 -10.35 24.76 -9.29
CA VAL A 546 -10.56 23.45 -9.93
C VAL A 546 -10.64 23.64 -11.44
N TRP A 547 -10.10 22.67 -12.19
CA TRP A 547 -10.14 22.60 -13.65
C TRP A 547 -10.74 21.28 -14.08
N ALA A 548 -11.69 21.30 -15.01
CA ALA A 548 -12.28 20.09 -15.56
C ALA A 548 -12.63 20.28 -17.03
N ASP A 549 -12.25 19.32 -17.86
CA ASP A 549 -12.56 19.31 -19.29
C ASP A 549 -12.45 17.91 -19.91
N GLY A 550 -13.26 17.64 -20.90
CA GLY A 550 -13.18 16.41 -21.70
C GLY A 550 -13.68 15.14 -21.00
N ASN A 551 -14.32 15.22 -19.84
CA ASN A 551 -14.77 14.05 -19.08
C ASN A 551 -16.08 13.47 -19.62
N ALA A 552 -16.33 12.19 -19.35
CA ALA A 552 -17.57 11.49 -19.68
C ALA A 552 -18.26 10.96 -18.41
N TYR A 553 -19.57 11.17 -18.31
CA TYR A 553 -20.38 10.86 -17.14
C TYR A 553 -21.57 9.98 -17.53
N PHE A 554 -21.74 8.85 -16.84
CA PHE A 554 -22.76 7.84 -17.15
C PHE A 554 -23.61 7.45 -15.95
N ALA A 555 -24.83 7.00 -16.23
CA ALA A 555 -25.74 6.36 -15.26
C ALA A 555 -26.04 7.20 -14.00
N GLY A 556 -26.05 8.51 -14.10
CA GLY A 556 -26.31 9.42 -12.97
C GLY A 556 -25.08 10.11 -12.40
N ALA A 557 -23.87 9.79 -12.86
CA ALA A 557 -22.68 10.57 -12.60
C ALA A 557 -22.85 12.01 -13.14
N LYS A 558 -22.32 13.01 -12.42
CA LYS A 558 -22.53 14.42 -12.76
C LYS A 558 -21.21 15.19 -12.83
N PRO A 559 -21.07 16.10 -13.83
CA PRO A 559 -19.94 17.01 -13.92
C PRO A 559 -19.98 18.08 -12.83
N TRP A 560 -18.84 18.69 -12.56
CA TRP A 560 -18.74 19.99 -11.92
C TRP A 560 -19.53 21.02 -12.73
N LYS A 561 -20.35 21.84 -12.07
CA LYS A 561 -21.28 22.78 -12.77
C LYS A 561 -20.58 23.78 -13.69
N LYS A 562 -19.27 23.99 -13.56
CA LYS A 562 -18.48 24.92 -14.36
C LYS A 562 -17.66 24.23 -15.46
N GLU A 563 -17.71 22.91 -15.58
CA GLU A 563 -17.12 22.17 -16.69
C GLU A 563 -17.89 22.46 -17.99
N LYS A 564 -17.19 22.86 -19.05
CA LYS A 564 -17.81 23.33 -20.28
C LYS A 564 -17.91 22.27 -21.37
N ASP A 565 -16.92 21.43 -21.51
CA ASP A 565 -16.85 20.39 -22.54
C ASP A 565 -16.81 19.00 -21.91
N CYS A 566 -17.99 18.37 -21.83
CA CYS A 566 -18.16 17.05 -21.24
C CYS A 566 -19.27 16.25 -21.94
N CYS A 567 -19.19 14.93 -21.83
CA CYS A 567 -20.22 14.01 -22.32
C CYS A 567 -21.05 13.49 -21.14
N VAL A 568 -22.34 13.80 -21.10
CA VAL A 568 -23.26 13.31 -20.06
C VAL A 568 -24.31 12.39 -20.68
N LYS A 569 -24.41 11.16 -20.18
CA LYS A 569 -25.32 10.13 -20.67
C LYS A 569 -26.07 9.47 -19.53
N SER A 570 -27.37 9.19 -19.75
CA SER A 570 -28.19 8.44 -18.78
C SER A 570 -28.01 6.94 -18.85
N GLU A 571 -27.49 6.44 -19.95
CA GLU A 571 -27.24 5.03 -20.20
C GLU A 571 -26.22 4.49 -19.20
N LYS A 572 -26.39 3.22 -18.83
CA LYS A 572 -25.49 2.50 -17.96
C LYS A 572 -24.63 1.53 -18.78
N PRO A 573 -23.36 1.86 -19.04
CA PRO A 573 -22.44 0.91 -19.66
C PRO A 573 -22.27 -0.33 -18.79
N TYR A 574 -22.00 -1.47 -19.42
CA TYR A 574 -21.58 -2.65 -18.67
C TYR A 574 -20.06 -2.75 -18.59
N PHE A 575 -19.60 -3.40 -17.52
CA PHE A 575 -18.17 -3.69 -17.30
C PHE A 575 -18.06 -5.09 -16.70
N MET A 576 -17.25 -5.94 -17.31
CA MET A 576 -17.04 -7.30 -16.84
C MET A 576 -15.55 -7.65 -16.97
N LEU A 577 -14.94 -8.05 -15.85
CA LEU A 577 -13.62 -8.67 -15.87
C LEU A 577 -13.78 -10.15 -16.21
N VAL A 578 -13.06 -10.59 -17.22
CA VAL A 578 -13.08 -11.98 -17.71
C VAL A 578 -11.68 -12.55 -17.64
N GLU A 579 -11.50 -13.62 -16.88
CA GLU A 579 -10.26 -14.38 -16.85
C GLU A 579 -10.26 -15.47 -17.91
N ARG A 580 -9.21 -15.51 -18.74
CA ARG A 580 -8.98 -16.57 -19.76
C ARG A 580 -7.51 -16.90 -19.79
N GLU A 581 -7.18 -18.17 -19.62
CA GLU A 581 -5.80 -18.69 -19.71
C GLU A 581 -4.80 -17.91 -18.81
N GLY A 582 -5.26 -17.50 -17.62
CA GLY A 582 -4.46 -16.73 -16.66
C GLY A 582 -4.25 -15.25 -17.01
N GLN A 583 -4.96 -14.75 -18.02
CA GLN A 583 -4.98 -13.34 -18.40
C GLN A 583 -6.33 -12.72 -18.04
N ILE A 584 -6.33 -11.45 -17.68
CA ILE A 584 -7.52 -10.68 -17.31
C ILE A 584 -7.87 -9.72 -18.44
N PHE A 585 -9.14 -9.72 -18.82
CA PHE A 585 -9.70 -8.87 -19.88
C PHE A 585 -10.81 -8.00 -19.31
N LEU A 586 -11.00 -6.83 -19.87
CA LEU A 586 -12.17 -5.98 -19.61
C LEU A 586 -13.11 -6.02 -20.83
N ASP A 587 -14.34 -6.47 -20.62
CA ASP A 587 -15.41 -6.43 -21.59
C ASP A 587 -16.36 -5.27 -21.23
N THR A 588 -16.63 -4.36 -22.18
CA THR A 588 -17.44 -3.15 -21.96
C THR A 588 -17.94 -2.55 -23.28
N ASP A 589 -19.10 -1.89 -23.23
CA ASP A 589 -19.69 -1.12 -24.34
C ASP A 589 -19.51 0.40 -24.18
N VAL A 590 -18.73 0.85 -23.20
CA VAL A 590 -18.62 2.28 -22.85
C VAL A 590 -18.18 3.17 -24.03
N ALA A 591 -17.35 2.66 -24.93
CA ALA A 591 -16.92 3.44 -26.12
C ALA A 591 -18.03 3.71 -27.12
N GLU A 592 -18.88 2.72 -27.35
CA GLU A 592 -20.04 2.88 -28.21
C GLU A 592 -20.96 3.97 -27.64
N LEU A 593 -21.12 3.98 -26.31
CA LEU A 593 -21.95 4.99 -25.63
C LEU A 593 -21.30 6.38 -25.62
N ILE A 594 -19.98 6.50 -25.52
CA ILE A 594 -19.27 7.79 -25.69
C ILE A 594 -19.50 8.33 -27.11
N GLY A 595 -19.53 7.48 -28.13
CA GLY A 595 -19.78 7.83 -29.52
C GLY A 595 -18.69 8.74 -30.09
N ALA A 596 -19.09 9.88 -30.68
CA ALA A 596 -18.20 10.81 -31.34
C ALA A 596 -17.50 11.82 -30.41
N PHE A 597 -17.85 11.84 -29.13
CA PHE A 597 -17.25 12.79 -28.17
C PHE A 597 -15.75 12.51 -28.01
N ARG A 598 -14.94 13.57 -28.03
CA ARG A 598 -13.49 13.51 -27.84
C ARG A 598 -13.00 14.77 -27.12
N GLY A 599 -12.19 14.59 -26.10
CA GLY A 599 -11.49 15.67 -25.45
C GLY A 599 -10.20 16.12 -26.16
N GLY A 600 -9.49 17.06 -25.57
CA GLY A 600 -8.17 17.50 -26.02
C GLY A 600 -7.04 16.64 -25.46
N LEU A 601 -5.90 16.59 -26.16
CA LEU A 601 -4.68 15.99 -25.61
C LEU A 601 -4.18 16.86 -24.45
N VAL A 602 -3.82 16.21 -23.34
CA VAL A 602 -3.33 16.83 -22.11
C VAL A 602 -1.84 16.56 -21.96
N ASP A 603 -1.13 17.49 -21.38
CA ASP A 603 0.29 17.40 -21.04
C ASP A 603 0.60 18.14 -19.73
N SER A 604 1.86 18.12 -19.32
CA SER A 604 2.32 18.82 -18.13
C SER A 604 2.07 20.33 -18.18
N ASP A 605 2.08 20.96 -19.35
CA ASP A 605 1.80 22.40 -19.49
C ASP A 605 0.32 22.69 -19.27
N THR A 606 -0.57 21.83 -19.77
CA THR A 606 -2.00 21.89 -19.51
C THR A 606 -2.33 21.73 -18.03
N LEU A 607 -1.64 20.83 -17.33
CA LEU A 607 -1.86 20.59 -15.89
C LEU A 607 -1.28 21.69 -15.02
N GLY A 608 -0.21 22.37 -15.47
CA GLY A 608 0.43 23.45 -14.73
C GLY A 608 1.20 22.96 -13.50
N ARG A 609 1.03 23.66 -12.39
CA ARG A 609 1.78 23.44 -11.13
C ARG A 609 0.84 23.29 -9.95
N ALA A 610 1.23 22.45 -8.99
CA ALA A 610 0.62 22.43 -7.67
C ALA A 610 0.97 23.72 -6.92
N PHE A 611 -0.01 24.29 -6.24
CA PHE A 611 0.03 25.65 -5.71
C PHE A 611 1.14 25.84 -4.65
N GLU A 612 1.13 25.05 -3.57
CA GLU A 612 2.05 25.27 -2.45
C GLU A 612 3.51 24.93 -2.79
N PRO A 613 3.83 23.74 -3.36
CA PRO A 613 5.22 23.42 -3.66
C PRO A 613 5.72 24.07 -4.96
N ASP A 614 4.86 24.75 -5.72
CA ASP A 614 5.18 25.29 -7.06
C ASP A 614 5.85 24.23 -7.97
N GLN A 615 5.54 22.94 -7.75
CA GLN A 615 6.04 21.84 -8.55
C GLN A 615 5.07 21.53 -9.69
N ARG A 616 5.62 21.35 -10.89
CA ARG A 616 4.85 20.99 -12.09
C ARG A 616 4.36 19.54 -12.00
N PHE A 617 3.24 19.23 -12.65
CA PHE A 617 2.81 17.85 -12.88
C PHE A 617 3.68 17.23 -13.97
N GLU A 618 4.80 16.64 -13.59
CA GLU A 618 5.87 16.18 -14.48
C GLU A 618 6.45 14.83 -13.99
N ALA A 619 7.31 14.22 -14.78
CA ALA A 619 7.99 13.00 -14.37
C ALA A 619 9.03 13.29 -13.26
N ALA A 620 9.42 12.24 -12.51
CA ALA A 620 10.36 12.33 -11.40
C ALA A 620 11.76 12.86 -11.78
N ASP A 621 12.10 12.88 -13.07
CA ASP A 621 13.31 13.47 -13.61
C ASP A 621 13.11 14.92 -14.10
N GLY A 622 11.93 15.50 -13.90
CA GLY A 622 11.55 16.83 -14.35
C GLY A 622 11.16 16.93 -15.83
N SER A 623 11.08 15.82 -16.55
CA SER A 623 10.67 15.82 -17.95
C SER A 623 9.14 15.99 -18.09
N THR A 624 8.74 16.60 -19.21
CA THR A 624 7.32 16.77 -19.55
C THR A 624 6.65 15.44 -19.79
N ILE A 625 5.45 15.25 -19.20
CA ILE A 625 4.56 14.14 -19.53
C ILE A 625 3.57 14.64 -20.58
N VAL A 626 3.40 13.85 -21.65
CA VAL A 626 2.30 13.98 -22.60
C VAL A 626 1.43 12.73 -22.45
N PHE A 627 0.11 12.91 -22.22
CA PHE A 627 -0.80 11.78 -22.02
C PHE A 627 -1.27 11.19 -23.36
N ASP A 628 -0.32 10.96 -24.24
CA ASP A 628 -0.52 10.41 -25.59
C ASP A 628 -0.46 8.88 -25.67
N SER A 629 -0.25 8.21 -24.53
CA SER A 629 -0.22 6.76 -24.43
C SER A 629 -1.35 6.26 -23.54
N ASP A 630 -2.03 5.19 -23.96
CA ASP A 630 -3.12 4.57 -23.22
C ASP A 630 -2.64 3.51 -22.21
N PHE A 631 -3.58 2.79 -21.58
CA PHE A 631 -3.29 1.70 -20.64
C PHE A 631 -2.36 0.63 -21.23
N TYR A 632 -2.46 0.35 -22.52
CA TYR A 632 -1.64 -0.65 -23.22
C TYR A 632 -0.37 -0.07 -23.85
N GLY A 633 -0.19 1.26 -23.83
CA GLY A 633 0.88 1.96 -24.53
C GLY A 633 0.54 2.33 -25.98
N ASN A 634 -0.72 2.18 -26.41
CA ASN A 634 -1.14 2.63 -27.74
C ASN A 634 -1.20 4.16 -27.80
N HIS A 635 -0.80 4.71 -28.94
CA HIS A 635 -0.75 6.16 -29.13
C HIS A 635 -2.14 6.79 -29.31
N ARG A 636 -2.38 7.89 -28.59
CA ARG A 636 -3.54 8.78 -28.78
C ARG A 636 -3.19 9.93 -29.71
N GLY A 637 -4.15 10.33 -30.57
CA GLY A 637 -4.03 11.52 -31.40
C GLY A 637 -4.32 12.81 -30.63
N ALA A 638 -4.43 13.93 -31.35
CA ALA A 638 -4.74 15.24 -30.75
C ALA A 638 -6.17 15.34 -30.20
N ARG A 639 -7.10 14.52 -30.67
CA ARG A 639 -8.46 14.36 -30.16
C ARG A 639 -8.55 12.98 -29.51
N VAL A 640 -8.74 12.96 -28.18
CA VAL A 640 -8.60 11.75 -27.37
C VAL A 640 -9.96 11.21 -26.91
N LEU A 641 -10.08 9.90 -26.86
CA LEU A 641 -11.18 9.22 -26.20
C LEU A 641 -11.01 9.40 -24.66
N PRO A 642 -12.04 9.79 -23.91
CA PRO A 642 -12.01 9.72 -22.45
C PRO A 642 -11.76 8.30 -21.96
N GLY A 643 -11.10 8.17 -20.79
CA GLY A 643 -10.79 6.90 -20.16
C GLY A 643 -9.43 6.33 -20.55
N PRO A 644 -9.10 5.13 -20.01
CA PRO A 644 -7.76 4.58 -20.06
C PRO A 644 -7.35 3.99 -21.41
N PHE A 645 -8.24 3.95 -22.42
CA PHE A 645 -7.97 3.33 -23.72
C PHE A 645 -7.96 4.35 -24.86
N ALA A 646 -7.05 4.19 -25.81
CA ALA A 646 -6.99 5.05 -26.99
C ALA A 646 -8.12 4.74 -27.98
N THR A 647 -8.46 3.46 -28.11
CA THR A 647 -9.57 2.94 -28.89
C THR A 647 -10.20 1.80 -28.11
N LEU A 648 -11.51 1.68 -28.17
CA LEU A 648 -12.23 0.54 -27.62
C LEU A 648 -12.77 -0.26 -28.80
N ASP A 649 -11.94 -1.11 -29.39
CA ASP A 649 -12.43 -2.14 -30.29
C ASP A 649 -13.26 -3.14 -29.50
N ALA A 650 -14.27 -3.71 -30.14
CA ALA A 650 -15.11 -4.77 -29.58
C ALA A 650 -14.30 -6.04 -29.20
N SER A 651 -13.03 -6.11 -29.56
CA SER A 651 -12.11 -7.18 -29.17
C SER A 651 -11.49 -6.87 -27.81
N MET A 652 -11.74 -7.72 -26.82
CA MET A 652 -11.09 -7.67 -25.51
C MET A 652 -9.57 -7.77 -25.69
N GLN A 653 -8.84 -6.86 -25.02
CA GLN A 653 -7.39 -6.92 -24.91
C GLN A 653 -7.01 -7.32 -23.47
N PRO A 654 -5.95 -8.12 -23.27
CA PRO A 654 -5.53 -8.50 -21.93
C PRO A 654 -5.03 -7.27 -21.15
N LEU A 655 -5.56 -7.08 -19.92
CA LEU A 655 -5.08 -6.07 -18.99
C LEU A 655 -3.79 -6.54 -18.29
N PHE A 656 -3.80 -7.82 -17.90
CA PHE A 656 -2.72 -8.52 -17.17
C PHE A 656 -2.63 -9.97 -17.63
#